data_f3af022e386c584de597fd0dca39f455
#
_entry.id   f3af022e386c584de597fd0dca39f455
#
_cell.length_a   1.000
_cell.length_b   1.000
_cell.length_c   1.000
_cell.angle_alpha   90.00
_cell.angle_beta   90.00
_cell.angle_gamma   90.00
#
_symmetry.space_group_name_H-M   'P 1'
#
loop_
_entity.id
_entity.type
_entity.pdbx_description
1 polymer ?
#
loop_
_entity_poly.entity_id
_entity_poly.type
_entity_poly.pdbx_seq_one_letter_code
_entity_poly.pdbx_strand_id
1 'polypeptide(L)'
;MPTPPKRKPDSARRANRIIQQRTLLLLALLGIGTFLLLFAQLYKLQIKQHDELKTLAVRQQTLRTTVEASRGTIYDKNGDILALSSTAENVCVSPLDVAKNEQDPNLIANGLGEILGVDPGGILDDMKDTASQYKVIKKKVEQETADKVRVFISDNDIKGVFLEPTSKRYYPYSSLAAHVIGFVNANGGAYGLEAVYDEELTGEKGMVVSARDANGNALLYQYEQYFDAENGDSLVTTLDKTVQYYLEKGLEELESRYGTGVGATGIVMDVNTGGILAMASLPTYDLNAPASIYNKEMLAAGMTDEELAATTDTLQNMQWRNKAINDTFQPGSTFKILTLAMALEENKVKMSDTFNCPGYVVIEGAKINCSKRAPGHGHQDLITAFANSCNPAFINIGLRLGNTTFYNYMKAFGLTGKTGVDTTGEASGFVNKEIEYSTLALACYAFGQNFNVTPLSLINAQAACVNGGYLRTPYIVSEVLDQSGNVKYRHDTTPLRQVISEDTSKTVREIMEYEVEHGTGKNGKVAGYRIGGKTGTADQIDGSVTVSFTCCAPADDPQIMMLFTLSNASDKTGTYRSGGNMAAPVASSVMAEILPYLGIEPTYSADELVGADHTVPNVVGLKRDEAAAKLKEEGFSCRTVGDGETVTDQTPLGGAIVPNNAEIILYLGAEKSTELCIVPNVVGDSAAAANRKLTDAGLIMSVSGATGGSSASVRAISQSETPGTEVAAGTVVRVQFSDSSVTD
;
A
#
# COMPACT_ATOMS: atom_id res chain seq x y z
N MET A 1 -5.30 70.42 114.37
CA MET A 1 -6.39 70.00 113.49
C MET A 1 -5.91 70.11 112.06
N PRO A 2 -5.88 69.03 111.27
CA PRO A 2 -5.46 69.10 109.90
C PRO A 2 -6.54 69.56 108.95
N THR A 3 -6.25 70.38 107.97
CA THR A 3 -7.14 70.94 106.99
C THR A 3 -7.43 69.87 105.92
N PRO A 4 -8.70 69.80 105.42
CA PRO A 4 -9.08 68.80 104.43
C PRO A 4 -8.50 69.09 103.04
N PRO A 5 -8.32 68.10 102.19
CA PRO A 5 -7.73 68.30 100.89
C PRO A 5 -8.71 68.97 99.89
N LYS A 6 -8.15 69.89 99.16
CA LYS A 6 -8.90 70.63 98.09
C LYS A 6 -9.37 69.69 97.01
N ARG A 7 -10.71 69.57 96.79
CA ARG A 7 -11.27 68.90 95.66
C ARG A 7 -10.89 69.59 94.32
N LYS A 8 -10.36 68.85 93.41
CA LYS A 8 -10.08 69.35 92.04
C LYS A 8 -11.40 69.82 91.38
N PRO A 9 -11.39 70.93 90.65
CA PRO A 9 -12.61 71.49 90.07
C PRO A 9 -13.30 70.57 89.07
N ASP A 10 -14.62 70.47 89.06
CA ASP A 10 -15.48 69.62 88.23
C ASP A 10 -15.29 69.78 86.71
N SER A 11 -14.73 70.92 86.27
CA SER A 11 -14.41 71.23 84.86
C SER A 11 -13.31 70.27 84.32
N ALA A 12 -12.30 69.91 85.09
CA ALA A 12 -11.24 68.97 84.62
C ALA A 12 -11.76 67.56 84.48
N ARG A 13 -12.67 67.14 85.33
CA ARG A 13 -13.37 65.85 85.21
C ARG A 13 -14.27 65.76 83.99
N ARG A 14 -14.99 66.85 83.62
CA ARG A 14 -15.85 66.99 82.44
C ARG A 14 -14.98 66.95 81.16
N ALA A 15 -13.88 67.69 81.11
CA ALA A 15 -12.96 67.71 79.96
C ALA A 15 -12.35 66.35 79.70
N ASN A 16 -11.88 65.64 80.74
CA ASN A 16 -11.35 64.28 80.58
C ASN A 16 -12.43 63.30 80.09
N ARG A 17 -13.64 63.39 80.54
CA ARG A 17 -14.76 62.59 80.11
C ARG A 17 -15.14 62.82 78.65
N ILE A 18 -15.09 64.06 78.21
CA ILE A 18 -15.32 64.43 76.79
C ILE A 18 -14.20 63.94 75.92
N ILE A 19 -12.94 64.02 76.34
CA ILE A 19 -11.77 63.52 75.60
C ILE A 19 -11.87 62.01 75.48
N GLN A 20 -12.15 61.29 76.59
CA GLN A 20 -12.37 59.84 76.55
C GLN A 20 -13.54 59.45 75.65
N GLN A 21 -14.66 60.15 75.67
CA GLN A 21 -15.78 59.87 74.75
C GLN A 21 -15.39 60.09 73.29
N ARG A 22 -14.65 61.18 72.98
CA ARG A 22 -14.19 61.48 71.62
C ARG A 22 -13.15 60.40 71.14
N THR A 23 -12.25 60.03 71.99
CA THR A 23 -11.25 58.95 71.69
C THR A 23 -11.95 57.62 71.46
N LEU A 24 -12.94 57.24 72.29
CA LEU A 24 -13.73 56.01 72.09
C LEU A 24 -14.53 56.06 70.82
N LEU A 25 -15.10 57.26 70.50
CA LEU A 25 -15.86 57.47 69.27
C LEU A 25 -14.95 57.38 68.00
N LEU A 26 -13.77 57.97 68.07
CA LEU A 26 -12.73 57.79 67.00
C LEU A 26 -12.29 56.40 66.83
N LEU A 27 -12.01 55.66 67.93
CA LEU A 27 -11.63 54.21 67.86
C LEU A 27 -12.76 53.37 67.32
N ALA A 28 -14.02 53.67 67.68
CA ALA A 28 -15.20 53.00 67.17
C ALA A 28 -15.37 53.28 65.66
N LEU A 29 -15.21 54.51 65.19
CA LEU A 29 -15.28 54.88 63.78
C LEU A 29 -14.15 54.24 62.97
N LEU A 30 -12.93 54.24 63.54
CA LEU A 30 -11.76 53.56 62.93
C LEU A 30 -12.01 52.02 62.84
N GLY A 31 -12.53 51.43 63.90
CA GLY A 31 -12.90 49.97 63.92
C GLY A 31 -14.00 49.65 62.94
N ILE A 32 -15.07 50.47 62.85
CA ILE A 32 -16.11 50.25 61.83
C ILE A 32 -15.55 50.47 60.43
N GLY A 33 -14.73 51.49 60.22
CA GLY A 33 -14.11 51.77 58.92
C GLY A 33 -13.22 50.62 58.44
N THR A 34 -12.37 50.08 59.32
CA THR A 34 -11.53 48.91 59.03
C THR A 34 -12.37 47.67 58.78
N PHE A 35 -13.43 47.49 59.57
CA PHE A 35 -14.33 46.31 59.37
C PHE A 35 -15.08 46.40 58.06
N LEU A 36 -15.54 47.58 57.67
CA LEU A 36 -16.20 47.78 56.36
C LEU A 36 -15.27 47.52 55.19
N LEU A 37 -13.99 47.96 55.32
CA LEU A 37 -12.97 47.66 54.29
C LEU A 37 -12.70 46.16 54.19
N LEU A 38 -12.56 45.49 55.34
CA LEU A 38 -12.40 44.05 55.36
C LEU A 38 -13.59 43.29 54.78
N PHE A 39 -14.81 43.76 55.12
CA PHE A 39 -16.05 43.19 54.57
C PHE A 39 -16.12 43.38 53.05
N ALA A 40 -15.82 44.57 52.58
CA ALA A 40 -15.77 44.85 51.13
C ALA A 40 -14.74 44.00 50.40
N GLN A 41 -13.56 43.77 51.01
CA GLN A 41 -12.53 42.90 50.46
C GLN A 41 -12.96 41.41 50.48
N LEU A 42 -13.57 40.95 51.57
CA LEU A 42 -14.15 39.61 51.66
C LEU A 42 -15.27 39.39 50.64
N TYR A 43 -16.15 40.36 50.48
CA TYR A 43 -17.21 40.33 49.45
C TYR A 43 -16.60 40.21 48.05
N LYS A 44 -15.56 41.00 47.76
CA LYS A 44 -14.84 40.94 46.47
C LYS A 44 -14.24 39.57 46.22
N LEU A 45 -13.54 39.03 47.21
CA LEU A 45 -12.86 37.70 47.08
C LEU A 45 -13.86 36.56 47.06
N GLN A 46 -14.88 36.54 47.94
CA GLN A 46 -15.79 35.39 48.10
C GLN A 46 -17.00 35.41 47.12
N ILE A 47 -17.39 36.58 46.62
CA ILE A 47 -18.54 36.67 45.72
C ILE A 47 -18.10 37.05 44.31
N LYS A 48 -17.40 38.19 44.13
CA LYS A 48 -17.04 38.66 42.78
C LYS A 48 -15.94 37.85 42.11
N GLN A 49 -14.98 37.39 42.86
CA GLN A 49 -13.82 36.61 42.36
C GLN A 49 -13.91 35.13 42.73
N HIS A 50 -15.06 34.66 43.26
CA HIS A 50 -15.21 33.27 43.69
C HIS A 50 -14.89 32.27 42.59
N ASP A 51 -15.48 32.39 41.41
CA ASP A 51 -15.33 31.45 40.31
C ASP A 51 -13.91 31.49 39.72
N GLU A 52 -13.32 32.68 39.64
CA GLU A 52 -11.95 32.86 39.16
C GLU A 52 -10.95 32.21 40.14
N LEU A 53 -11.06 32.52 41.43
CA LEU A 53 -10.20 31.96 42.48
C LEU A 53 -10.39 30.45 42.65
N LYS A 54 -11.63 29.99 42.53
CA LYS A 54 -11.94 28.54 42.54
C LYS A 54 -11.32 27.86 41.37
N THR A 55 -11.36 28.41 40.16
CA THR A 55 -10.73 27.88 38.96
C THR A 55 -9.21 27.81 39.11
N LEU A 56 -8.60 28.89 39.65
CA LEU A 56 -7.16 28.93 39.91
C LEU A 56 -6.75 27.91 40.97
N ALA A 57 -7.52 27.77 42.05
CA ALA A 57 -7.28 26.78 43.10
C ALA A 57 -7.36 25.34 42.55
N VAL A 58 -8.42 25.04 41.77
CA VAL A 58 -8.56 23.73 41.09
C VAL A 58 -7.38 23.47 40.16
N ARG A 59 -6.96 24.43 39.35
CA ARG A 59 -5.78 24.29 38.49
C ARG A 59 -4.49 24.05 39.27
N GLN A 60 -4.34 24.67 40.44
CA GLN A 60 -3.17 24.50 41.30
C GLN A 60 -3.17 23.17 42.06
N GLN A 61 -4.36 22.68 42.41
CA GLN A 61 -4.55 21.46 43.23
C GLN A 61 -4.79 20.18 42.42
N THR A 62 -4.92 20.28 41.08
CA THR A 62 -5.13 19.10 40.23
C THR A 62 -3.97 18.93 39.25
N LEU A 63 -3.53 17.68 39.12
CA LEU A 63 -2.66 17.22 38.05
C LEU A 63 -3.58 16.57 36.97
N ARG A 64 -3.43 17.03 35.74
CA ARG A 64 -4.13 16.44 34.60
C ARG A 64 -3.12 15.67 33.77
N THR A 65 -3.25 14.35 33.76
CA THR A 65 -2.44 13.48 32.93
C THR A 65 -3.28 12.99 31.74
N THR A 66 -2.82 13.27 30.53
CA THR A 66 -3.47 12.81 29.31
C THR A 66 -3.19 11.33 29.13
N VAL A 67 -4.23 10.55 28.85
CA VAL A 67 -4.12 9.15 28.44
C VAL A 67 -4.28 9.12 26.93
N GLU A 68 -3.22 8.70 26.23
CA GLU A 68 -3.26 8.61 24.78
C GLU A 68 -4.19 7.46 24.34
N ALA A 69 -5.03 7.75 23.34
CA ALA A 69 -5.82 6.73 22.67
C ALA A 69 -4.92 5.88 21.77
N SER A 70 -5.23 4.60 21.65
CA SER A 70 -4.58 3.75 20.65
C SER A 70 -5.19 4.02 19.29
N ARG A 71 -4.34 4.25 18.29
CA ARG A 71 -4.76 4.42 16.91
C ARG A 71 -5.34 3.11 16.38
N GLY A 72 -6.47 3.17 15.67
CA GLY A 72 -7.20 2.02 15.14
C GLY A 72 -6.36 1.14 14.22
N THR A 73 -6.74 -0.11 14.08
CA THR A 73 -6.04 -1.11 13.28
C THR A 73 -6.48 -1.04 11.82
N ILE A 74 -5.56 -1.25 10.88
CA ILE A 74 -5.86 -1.41 9.46
C ILE A 74 -5.72 -2.90 9.12
N TYR A 75 -6.80 -3.49 8.63
CA TYR A 75 -6.88 -4.89 8.21
C TYR A 75 -6.93 -5.00 6.69
N ASP A 76 -6.38 -6.10 6.17
CA ASP A 76 -6.69 -6.53 4.80
C ASP A 76 -8.11 -7.12 4.71
N LYS A 77 -8.55 -7.52 3.53
CA LYS A 77 -9.90 -8.09 3.32
C LYS A 77 -10.14 -9.42 4.05
N ASN A 78 -9.08 -10.12 4.45
CA ASN A 78 -9.13 -11.41 5.13
C ASN A 78 -8.97 -11.28 6.66
N GLY A 79 -8.77 -10.06 7.18
CA GLY A 79 -8.56 -9.77 8.59
C GLY A 79 -7.09 -9.82 9.02
N ASP A 80 -6.14 -9.93 8.09
CA ASP A 80 -4.71 -9.80 8.39
C ASP A 80 -4.37 -8.34 8.73
N ILE A 81 -3.52 -8.15 9.74
CA ILE A 81 -3.17 -6.83 10.24
C ILE A 81 -2.10 -6.19 9.34
N LEU A 82 -2.46 -5.08 8.67
CA LEU A 82 -1.54 -4.28 7.87
C LEU A 82 -0.86 -3.16 8.67
N ALA A 83 -1.59 -2.59 9.66
CA ALA A 83 -1.04 -1.59 10.58
C ALA A 83 -1.73 -1.67 11.94
N LEU A 84 -0.95 -1.58 13.02
CA LEU A 84 -1.48 -1.59 14.39
C LEU A 84 -0.72 -0.61 15.28
N SER A 85 -1.33 -0.27 16.42
CA SER A 85 -0.66 0.48 17.50
C SER A 85 -0.14 -0.50 18.54
N SER A 86 1.16 -0.46 18.79
CA SER A 86 1.83 -1.23 19.84
C SER A 86 2.13 -0.33 21.03
N THR A 87 2.11 -0.90 22.23
CA THR A 87 2.53 -0.20 23.45
C THR A 87 4.01 0.18 23.34
N ALA A 88 4.29 1.42 23.68
CA ALA A 88 5.65 1.97 23.74
C ALA A 88 5.75 2.92 24.93
N GLU A 89 6.93 3.39 25.24
CA GLU A 89 7.14 4.32 26.34
C GLU A 89 8.11 5.44 25.95
N ASN A 90 7.83 6.63 26.43
CA ASN A 90 8.78 7.73 26.37
C ASN A 90 9.68 7.64 27.60
N VAL A 91 10.99 7.68 27.41
CA VAL A 91 11.95 7.80 28.50
C VAL A 91 12.19 9.27 28.77
N CYS A 92 11.83 9.69 29.97
CA CYS A 92 11.86 11.08 30.41
C CYS A 92 12.79 11.28 31.62
N VAL A 93 13.28 12.50 31.76
CA VAL A 93 14.06 12.91 32.95
C VAL A 93 13.48 14.19 33.53
N SER A 94 13.43 14.27 34.86
CA SER A 94 13.20 15.50 35.64
C SER A 94 14.54 16.02 36.15
N PRO A 95 15.16 17.01 35.48
CA PRO A 95 16.43 17.59 35.95
C PRO A 95 16.34 18.17 37.39
N LEU A 96 15.15 18.71 37.74
CA LEU A 96 14.88 19.17 39.09
C LEU A 96 15.01 18.06 40.13
N ASP A 97 14.44 16.88 39.88
CA ASP A 97 14.46 15.76 40.82
C ASP A 97 15.85 15.10 40.87
N VAL A 98 16.57 15.04 39.75
CA VAL A 98 17.95 14.60 39.67
C VAL A 98 18.82 15.48 40.59
N ALA A 99 18.70 16.81 40.47
CA ALA A 99 19.46 17.76 41.28
C ALA A 99 19.03 17.74 42.76
N LYS A 100 17.71 17.67 43.06
CA LYS A 100 17.16 17.65 44.43
C LYS A 100 17.57 16.40 45.21
N ASN A 101 17.70 15.25 44.51
CA ASN A 101 18.13 13.99 45.12
C ASN A 101 19.62 13.73 45.01
N GLU A 102 20.43 14.76 44.63
CA GLU A 102 21.89 14.70 44.52
C GLU A 102 22.38 13.50 43.68
N GLN A 103 21.63 13.15 42.61
CA GLN A 103 21.98 12.04 41.72
C GLN A 103 23.16 12.43 40.83
N ASP A 104 23.97 11.44 40.39
CA ASP A 104 25.06 11.67 39.44
C ASP A 104 24.51 11.78 37.98
N PRO A 105 24.57 12.99 37.36
CA PRO A 105 24.11 13.14 35.99
C PRO A 105 24.93 12.33 34.98
N ASN A 106 26.22 12.07 35.25
CA ASN A 106 27.07 11.30 34.34
C ASN A 106 26.69 9.81 34.34
N LEU A 107 26.36 9.24 35.51
CA LEU A 107 25.87 7.87 35.61
C LEU A 107 24.57 7.72 34.81
N ILE A 108 23.62 8.64 34.97
CA ILE A 108 22.34 8.64 34.28
C ILE A 108 22.54 8.77 32.76
N ALA A 109 23.32 9.76 32.33
CA ALA A 109 23.54 10.03 30.90
C ALA A 109 24.25 8.87 30.19
N ASN A 110 25.28 8.30 30.79
CA ASN A 110 26.02 7.19 30.19
C ASN A 110 25.18 5.92 30.14
N GLY A 111 24.47 5.57 31.22
CA GLY A 111 23.62 4.39 31.25
C GLY A 111 22.43 4.48 30.31
N LEU A 112 21.72 5.61 30.29
CA LEU A 112 20.65 5.82 29.32
C LEU A 112 21.18 5.90 27.89
N GLY A 113 22.35 6.54 27.69
CA GLY A 113 22.97 6.63 26.37
C GLY A 113 23.30 5.26 25.79
N GLU A 114 23.85 4.35 26.62
CA GLU A 114 24.17 2.97 26.23
C GLU A 114 22.88 2.18 25.89
N ILE A 115 21.89 2.20 26.80
CA ILE A 115 20.65 1.44 26.64
C ILE A 115 19.83 1.94 25.45
N LEU A 116 19.72 3.26 25.31
CA LEU A 116 18.83 3.90 24.31
C LEU A 116 19.52 4.17 22.97
N GLY A 117 20.86 4.04 22.88
CA GLY A 117 21.62 4.39 21.68
C GLY A 117 21.52 5.89 21.34
N VAL A 118 21.57 6.76 22.33
CA VAL A 118 21.56 8.23 22.19
C VAL A 118 22.84 8.84 22.77
N ASP A 119 23.23 10.04 22.30
CA ASP A 119 24.42 10.71 22.76
C ASP A 119 24.30 11.11 24.25
N PRO A 120 25.18 10.61 25.14
CA PRO A 120 25.18 11.00 26.54
C PRO A 120 25.39 12.51 26.76
N GLY A 121 26.08 13.18 25.82
CA GLY A 121 26.31 14.64 25.91
C GLY A 121 25.00 15.42 25.79
N GLY A 122 24.09 14.99 24.90
CA GLY A 122 22.75 15.59 24.77
C GLY A 122 21.91 15.41 26.04
N ILE A 123 21.97 14.23 26.67
CA ILE A 123 21.26 13.97 27.93
C ILE A 123 21.83 14.86 29.07
N LEU A 124 23.16 15.02 29.15
CA LEU A 124 23.79 15.93 30.12
C LEU A 124 23.34 17.38 29.89
N ASP A 125 23.24 17.82 28.65
CA ASP A 125 22.77 19.18 28.33
C ASP A 125 21.33 19.40 28.77
N ASP A 126 20.45 18.44 28.54
CA ASP A 126 19.05 18.48 29.01
C ASP A 126 18.97 18.55 30.55
N MET A 127 19.85 17.88 31.27
CA MET A 127 19.89 17.89 32.74
C MET A 127 20.47 19.18 33.34
N LYS A 128 21.11 20.06 32.56
CA LYS A 128 21.61 21.37 33.07
C LYS A 128 20.48 22.33 33.48
N ASP A 129 19.30 22.18 32.92
CA ASP A 129 18.12 22.98 33.27
C ASP A 129 17.44 22.43 34.53
N THR A 130 18.09 22.64 35.68
CA THR A 130 17.63 22.12 36.99
C THR A 130 16.30 22.69 37.48
N ALA A 131 15.72 23.66 36.76
CA ALA A 131 14.37 24.15 37.02
C ALA A 131 13.27 23.34 36.28
N SER A 132 13.65 22.53 35.27
CA SER A 132 12.73 21.74 34.50
C SER A 132 12.37 20.43 35.22
N GLN A 133 11.10 20.09 35.22
CA GLN A 133 10.58 18.82 35.74
C GLN A 133 10.39 17.77 34.63
N TYR A 134 10.55 18.15 33.36
CA TYR A 134 10.23 17.27 32.23
C TYR A 134 11.11 17.55 31.02
N LYS A 135 11.89 16.55 30.63
CA LYS A 135 12.65 16.50 29.39
C LYS A 135 12.51 15.10 28.81
N VAL A 136 12.24 14.97 27.51
CA VAL A 136 12.13 13.69 26.84
C VAL A 136 13.48 13.29 26.25
N ILE A 137 14.06 12.22 26.74
CA ILE A 137 15.35 11.67 26.27
C ILE A 137 15.15 10.88 24.98
N LYS A 138 14.17 9.96 24.98
CA LYS A 138 13.81 9.19 23.78
C LYS A 138 12.32 8.89 23.77
N LYS A 139 11.70 9.14 22.60
CA LYS A 139 10.27 8.86 22.39
C LYS A 139 10.07 7.45 21.84
N LYS A 140 8.91 6.85 22.16
CA LYS A 140 8.37 5.62 21.56
C LYS A 140 9.36 4.44 21.64
N VAL A 141 9.96 4.26 22.79
CA VAL A 141 10.87 3.13 23.11
C VAL A 141 10.03 1.86 23.23
N GLU A 142 10.48 0.80 22.61
CA GLU A 142 9.82 -0.51 22.67
C GLU A 142 9.97 -1.16 24.04
N GLN A 143 9.01 -2.04 24.39
CA GLN A 143 8.89 -2.64 25.71
C GLN A 143 10.19 -3.27 26.22
N GLU A 144 10.88 -4.04 25.38
CA GLU A 144 12.15 -4.70 25.75
C GLU A 144 13.22 -3.70 26.18
N THR A 145 13.34 -2.58 25.46
CA THR A 145 14.31 -1.52 25.81
C THR A 145 13.85 -0.72 27.02
N ALA A 146 12.54 -0.47 27.15
CA ALA A 146 11.96 0.17 28.32
C ALA A 146 12.18 -0.64 29.60
N ASP A 147 12.08 -1.97 29.52
CA ASP A 147 12.38 -2.86 30.65
C ASP A 147 13.87 -2.80 31.05
N LYS A 148 14.81 -2.70 30.11
CA LYS A 148 16.22 -2.46 30.39
C LYS A 148 16.44 -1.14 31.14
N VAL A 149 15.71 -0.08 30.74
CA VAL A 149 15.74 1.21 31.47
C VAL A 149 15.17 1.07 32.87
N ARG A 150 14.08 0.32 33.09
CA ARG A 150 13.54 0.06 34.45
C ARG A 150 14.53 -0.68 35.34
N VAL A 151 15.19 -1.70 34.80
CA VAL A 151 16.22 -2.43 35.51
C VAL A 151 17.40 -1.47 35.90
N PHE A 152 17.85 -0.66 34.97
CA PHE A 152 18.91 0.33 35.22
C PHE A 152 18.51 1.34 36.29
N ILE A 153 17.25 1.85 36.26
CA ILE A 153 16.73 2.75 37.32
C ILE A 153 16.72 2.05 38.67
N SER A 154 16.25 0.80 38.74
CA SER A 154 16.16 0.03 39.97
C SER A 154 17.51 -0.31 40.55
N ASP A 155 18.43 -0.81 39.74
CA ASP A 155 19.76 -1.28 40.19
C ASP A 155 20.65 -0.16 40.72
N ASN A 156 20.45 1.08 40.24
CA ASN A 156 21.21 2.25 40.62
C ASN A 156 20.45 3.22 41.55
N ASP A 157 19.23 2.87 42.02
CA ASP A 157 18.34 3.71 42.83
C ASP A 157 18.17 5.13 42.24
N ILE A 158 17.99 5.23 40.91
CA ILE A 158 17.93 6.50 40.21
C ILE A 158 16.58 7.18 40.48
N LYS A 159 16.67 8.46 40.91
CA LYS A 159 15.50 9.34 41.06
C LYS A 159 15.51 10.39 39.96
N GLY A 160 14.31 10.69 39.44
CA GLY A 160 14.12 11.69 38.42
C GLY A 160 14.18 11.16 36.97
N VAL A 161 14.38 9.86 36.75
CA VAL A 161 14.13 9.22 35.46
C VAL A 161 12.85 8.40 35.54
N PHE A 162 11.96 8.55 34.57
CA PHE A 162 10.68 7.87 34.53
C PHE A 162 10.26 7.55 33.11
N LEU A 163 9.37 6.57 32.97
CA LEU A 163 8.80 6.15 31.71
C LEU A 163 7.33 6.56 31.64
N GLU A 164 6.95 7.13 30.53
CA GLU A 164 5.59 7.59 30.24
C GLU A 164 4.96 6.71 29.16
N PRO A 165 3.82 6.05 29.43
CA PRO A 165 3.15 5.21 28.43
C PRO A 165 2.76 6.01 27.18
N THR A 166 3.01 5.42 26.03
CA THR A 166 2.61 5.97 24.73
C THR A 166 2.32 4.82 23.76
N SER A 167 1.96 5.12 22.54
CA SER A 167 1.80 4.14 21.48
C SER A 167 2.73 4.42 20.30
N LYS A 168 3.21 3.34 19.67
CA LYS A 168 4.00 3.38 18.44
C LYS A 168 3.21 2.69 17.35
N ARG A 169 3.05 3.35 16.20
CA ARG A 169 2.50 2.73 15.01
C ARG A 169 3.48 1.72 14.44
N TYR A 170 3.00 0.54 14.10
CA TYR A 170 3.79 -0.56 13.60
C TYR A 170 3.14 -1.18 12.37
N TYR A 171 3.93 -1.47 11.37
CA TYR A 171 3.54 -2.06 10.09
C TYR A 171 4.25 -3.40 9.93
N PRO A 172 3.55 -4.53 10.18
CA PRO A 172 4.17 -5.87 10.25
C PRO A 172 4.89 -6.29 8.98
N TYR A 173 4.43 -5.80 7.83
CA TYR A 173 4.97 -6.16 6.52
C TYR A 173 5.88 -5.09 5.91
N SER A 174 6.39 -4.17 6.70
CA SER A 174 7.35 -3.12 6.33
C SER A 174 6.96 -2.32 5.08
N SER A 175 7.26 -2.81 3.87
CA SER A 175 7.05 -2.09 2.62
C SER A 175 5.78 -2.48 1.86
N LEU A 176 5.07 -3.53 2.30
CA LEU A 176 3.89 -4.04 1.59
C LEU A 176 2.79 -2.97 1.54
N ALA A 177 2.29 -2.68 0.35
CA ALA A 177 1.28 -1.66 0.08
C ALA A 177 1.62 -0.26 0.64
N ALA A 178 2.92 0.08 0.74
CA ALA A 178 3.40 1.27 1.45
C ALA A 178 2.73 2.56 0.96
N HIS A 179 2.58 2.73 -0.35
CA HIS A 179 1.97 3.92 -0.94
C HIS A 179 0.46 4.02 -0.70
N VAL A 180 -0.19 2.89 -0.42
CA VAL A 180 -1.64 2.82 -0.16
C VAL A 180 -1.91 3.03 1.33
N ILE A 181 -1.22 2.29 2.20
CA ILE A 181 -1.38 2.39 3.65
C ILE A 181 -0.94 3.78 4.12
N GLY A 182 0.23 4.24 3.67
CA GLY A 182 0.83 5.47 4.15
C GLY A 182 1.44 5.30 5.54
N PHE A 183 1.85 6.40 6.16
CA PHE A 183 2.51 6.38 7.46
C PHE A 183 2.07 7.54 8.36
N VAL A 184 2.39 7.42 9.65
CA VAL A 184 2.10 8.42 10.68
C VAL A 184 3.36 9.19 11.04
N ASN A 185 3.25 10.50 11.16
CA ASN A 185 4.28 11.39 11.67
C ASN A 185 3.89 12.01 13.02
N ALA A 186 4.59 13.04 13.46
CA ALA A 186 4.31 13.72 14.73
C ALA A 186 2.96 14.46 14.75
N ASN A 187 2.38 14.75 13.58
CA ASN A 187 1.14 15.52 13.43
C ASN A 187 -0.09 14.64 13.11
N GLY A 188 0.07 13.32 13.05
CA GLY A 188 -0.98 12.36 12.66
C GLY A 188 -0.65 11.63 11.37
N GLY A 189 -1.68 11.15 10.66
CA GLY A 189 -1.53 10.49 9.38
C GLY A 189 -0.97 11.43 8.31
N ALA A 190 0.08 10.99 7.60
CA ALA A 190 0.80 11.84 6.66
C ALA A 190 0.51 11.52 5.19
N TYR A 191 0.33 10.25 4.85
CA TYR A 191 0.07 9.77 3.48
C TYR A 191 -0.92 8.59 3.50
N GLY A 192 -1.45 8.24 2.31
CA GLY A 192 -2.28 7.06 2.11
C GLY A 192 -3.56 7.04 2.97
N LEU A 193 -3.98 5.85 3.37
CA LEU A 193 -5.14 5.65 4.24
C LEU A 193 -4.94 6.25 5.62
N GLU A 194 -3.73 6.22 6.16
CA GLU A 194 -3.39 6.85 7.44
C GLU A 194 -3.76 8.34 7.46
N ALA A 195 -3.63 9.04 6.33
CA ALA A 195 -3.97 10.46 6.23
C ALA A 195 -5.45 10.70 5.91
N VAL A 196 -6.06 9.87 5.06
CA VAL A 196 -7.48 10.06 4.67
C VAL A 196 -8.42 9.76 5.83
N TYR A 197 -8.11 8.73 6.60
CA TYR A 197 -8.90 8.26 7.75
C TYR A 197 -8.25 8.62 9.09
N ASP A 198 -7.50 9.75 9.12
CA ASP A 198 -6.79 10.16 10.35
C ASP A 198 -7.73 10.44 11.51
N GLU A 199 -8.92 11.02 11.23
CA GLU A 199 -9.93 11.35 12.23
C GLU A 199 -10.51 10.07 12.85
N GLU A 200 -10.88 9.09 12.03
CA GLU A 200 -11.42 7.80 12.48
C GLU A 200 -10.36 6.98 13.21
N LEU A 201 -9.15 6.94 12.67
CA LEU A 201 -8.07 6.13 13.24
C LEU A 201 -7.52 6.69 14.56
N THR A 202 -7.53 8.01 14.79
CA THR A 202 -6.81 8.62 15.92
C THR A 202 -7.50 8.40 17.27
N GLY A 203 -8.86 8.37 17.31
CA GLY A 203 -9.62 8.25 18.53
C GLY A 203 -9.57 9.52 19.41
N GLU A 204 -10.16 9.44 20.60
CA GLU A 204 -10.23 10.53 21.55
C GLU A 204 -9.36 10.27 22.78
N LYS A 205 -8.53 11.28 23.14
CA LYS A 205 -7.65 11.16 24.30
C LYS A 205 -8.44 11.17 25.59
N GLY A 206 -8.11 10.28 26.49
CA GLY A 206 -8.57 10.28 27.86
C GLY A 206 -7.80 11.24 28.75
N MET A 207 -8.28 11.39 29.97
CA MET A 207 -7.65 12.26 30.95
C MET A 207 -7.83 11.69 32.37
N VAL A 208 -6.74 11.63 33.12
CA VAL A 208 -6.77 11.38 34.56
C VAL A 208 -6.59 12.71 35.28
N VAL A 209 -7.56 13.09 36.12
CA VAL A 209 -7.49 14.26 36.97
C VAL A 209 -7.25 13.79 38.41
N SER A 210 -6.05 13.96 38.91
CA SER A 210 -5.68 13.58 40.30
C SER A 210 -5.39 14.82 41.14
N ALA A 211 -5.65 14.73 42.47
CA ALA A 211 -5.25 15.78 43.40
C ALA A 211 -3.73 15.76 43.58
N ARG A 212 -3.11 16.99 43.70
CA ARG A 212 -1.69 17.13 44.00
C ARG A 212 -1.45 17.96 45.24
N ASP A 213 -0.32 17.71 45.92
CA ASP A 213 0.13 18.50 47.04
C ASP A 213 0.70 19.88 46.65
N ALA A 214 1.06 20.68 47.64
CA ALA A 214 1.65 22.01 47.39
C ALA A 214 3.03 21.95 46.68
N ASN A 215 3.68 20.79 46.64
CA ASN A 215 4.94 20.56 45.93
C ASN A 215 4.73 20.00 44.51
N GLY A 216 3.49 19.75 44.12
CA GLY A 216 3.13 19.28 42.79
C GLY A 216 3.06 17.74 42.65
N ASN A 217 3.28 16.97 43.73
CA ASN A 217 3.19 15.52 43.69
C ASN A 217 1.72 15.05 43.71
N ALA A 218 1.40 13.98 42.98
CA ALA A 218 0.10 13.37 43.03
C ALA A 218 -0.22 12.85 44.43
N LEU A 219 -1.37 13.25 44.98
CA LEU A 219 -1.84 12.71 46.26
C LEU A 219 -2.57 11.41 45.97
N LEU A 220 -1.89 10.29 46.16
CA LEU A 220 -2.47 8.96 46.04
C LEU A 220 -3.66 8.83 47.02
N TYR A 221 -4.83 8.45 46.52
CA TYR A 221 -6.06 8.10 47.26
C TYR A 221 -7.01 9.22 47.72
N GLN A 222 -6.86 10.49 47.32
CA GLN A 222 -7.81 11.52 47.77
C GLN A 222 -8.87 11.94 46.76
N TYR A 223 -8.56 12.01 45.46
CA TYR A 223 -9.52 12.29 44.40
C TYR A 223 -8.90 11.97 43.06
N GLU A 224 -9.45 10.97 42.39
CA GLU A 224 -9.10 10.68 41.00
C GLU A 224 -10.39 10.60 40.18
N GLN A 225 -10.40 11.30 39.07
CA GLN A 225 -11.48 11.21 38.10
C GLN A 225 -10.86 10.75 36.79
N TYR A 226 -11.32 9.61 36.31
CA TYR A 226 -10.89 9.03 35.05
C TYR A 226 -11.89 9.41 33.97
N PHE A 227 -11.37 9.89 32.86
CA PHE A 227 -12.05 9.97 31.59
C PHE A 227 -11.32 9.01 30.67
N ASP A 228 -11.96 7.92 30.35
CA ASP A 228 -11.35 6.88 29.54
C ASP A 228 -11.00 7.41 28.14
N ALA A 229 -9.89 6.96 27.59
CA ALA A 229 -9.55 7.22 26.19
C ALA A 229 -10.45 6.37 25.29
N GLU A 230 -10.98 6.98 24.25
CA GLU A 230 -11.69 6.24 23.20
C GLU A 230 -10.69 5.94 22.07
N ASN A 231 -10.34 4.66 21.88
CA ASN A 231 -9.44 4.24 20.83
C ASN A 231 -10.02 4.58 19.45
N GLY A 232 -9.15 4.70 18.46
CA GLY A 232 -9.59 4.92 17.09
C GLY A 232 -10.34 3.73 16.50
N ASP A 233 -11.19 4.03 15.52
CA ASP A 233 -11.90 3.04 14.73
C ASP A 233 -10.94 2.26 13.83
N SER A 234 -11.27 1.03 13.52
CA SER A 234 -10.46 0.17 12.66
C SER A 234 -10.96 0.20 11.22
N LEU A 235 -10.05 0.04 10.26
CA LEU A 235 -10.37 -0.04 8.84
C LEU A 235 -10.24 -1.48 8.35
N VAL A 236 -11.25 -1.94 7.62
CA VAL A 236 -11.16 -3.16 6.80
C VAL A 236 -11.00 -2.71 5.36
N THR A 237 -9.89 -3.12 4.72
CA THR A 237 -9.59 -2.74 3.34
C THR A 237 -10.04 -3.80 2.35
N THR A 238 -10.04 -3.46 1.07
CA THR A 238 -10.19 -4.40 -0.04
C THR A 238 -8.86 -5.05 -0.42
N LEU A 239 -7.74 -4.54 0.10
CA LEU A 239 -6.42 -5.09 -0.17
C LEU A 239 -6.37 -6.56 0.27
N ASP A 240 -5.74 -7.37 -0.56
CA ASP A 240 -5.40 -8.75 -0.25
C ASP A 240 -3.88 -8.86 -0.14
N LYS A 241 -3.40 -9.19 1.04
CA LYS A 241 -1.97 -9.30 1.34
C LYS A 241 -1.22 -10.19 0.35
N THR A 242 -1.83 -11.31 -0.04
CA THR A 242 -1.19 -12.28 -0.95
C THR A 242 -1.17 -11.75 -2.38
N VAL A 243 -2.27 -11.18 -2.86
CA VAL A 243 -2.33 -10.54 -4.19
C VAL A 243 -1.36 -9.36 -4.27
N GLN A 244 -1.29 -8.54 -3.21
CA GLN A 244 -0.36 -7.42 -3.11
C GLN A 244 1.10 -7.89 -3.17
N TYR A 245 1.44 -8.95 -2.44
CA TYR A 245 2.80 -9.52 -2.45
C TYR A 245 3.23 -9.97 -3.85
N TYR A 246 2.37 -10.72 -4.57
CA TYR A 246 2.71 -11.17 -5.91
C TYR A 246 2.77 -10.03 -6.92
N LEU A 247 1.91 -9.02 -6.77
CA LEU A 247 1.97 -7.80 -7.60
C LEU A 247 3.31 -7.06 -7.41
N GLU A 248 3.72 -6.82 -6.17
CA GLU A 248 5.00 -6.14 -5.85
C GLU A 248 6.20 -6.94 -6.37
N LYS A 249 6.23 -8.24 -6.13
CA LYS A 249 7.27 -9.13 -6.66
C LYS A 249 7.36 -9.08 -8.18
N GLY A 250 6.22 -9.05 -8.88
CA GLY A 250 6.18 -8.89 -10.33
C GLY A 250 6.72 -7.54 -10.79
N LEU A 251 6.39 -6.46 -10.08
CA LEU A 251 6.91 -5.12 -10.39
C LEU A 251 8.42 -5.03 -10.16
N GLU A 252 8.94 -5.63 -9.09
CA GLU A 252 10.39 -5.70 -8.83
C GLU A 252 11.12 -6.47 -9.93
N GLU A 253 10.54 -7.59 -10.39
CA GLU A 253 11.06 -8.34 -11.52
C GLU A 253 11.09 -7.49 -12.80
N LEU A 254 9.98 -6.80 -13.10
CA LEU A 254 9.85 -5.93 -14.27
C LEU A 254 10.88 -4.80 -14.25
N GLU A 255 11.00 -4.09 -13.12
CA GLU A 255 11.93 -2.98 -12.93
C GLU A 255 13.39 -3.45 -12.97
N SER A 256 13.71 -4.57 -12.30
CA SER A 256 15.09 -5.08 -12.25
C SER A 256 15.61 -5.53 -13.63
N ARG A 257 14.72 -6.05 -14.48
CA ARG A 257 15.09 -6.51 -15.83
C ARG A 257 15.16 -5.41 -16.85
N TYR A 258 14.18 -4.51 -16.82
CA TYR A 258 13.93 -3.57 -17.92
C TYR A 258 13.83 -2.11 -17.46
N GLY A 259 13.87 -1.86 -16.17
CA GLY A 259 13.74 -0.52 -15.61
C GLY A 259 14.98 0.34 -15.73
N THR A 260 14.80 1.62 -15.45
CA THR A 260 15.85 2.65 -15.39
C THR A 260 15.82 3.41 -14.06
N GLY A 261 15.09 2.92 -13.04
CA GLY A 261 14.91 3.58 -11.76
C GLY A 261 13.79 4.62 -11.74
N VAL A 262 13.15 4.93 -12.89
CA VAL A 262 12.00 5.85 -12.93
C VAL A 262 10.78 5.23 -12.29
N GLY A 263 10.60 3.92 -12.44
CA GLY A 263 9.66 3.11 -11.68
C GLY A 263 8.62 2.37 -12.51
N ALA A 264 8.04 1.39 -11.85
CA ALA A 264 6.95 0.58 -12.34
C ALA A 264 5.70 0.76 -11.45
N THR A 265 4.53 0.48 -12.02
CA THR A 265 3.26 0.59 -11.31
C THR A 265 2.37 -0.60 -11.65
N GLY A 266 1.67 -1.12 -10.66
CA GLY A 266 0.72 -2.20 -10.83
C GLY A 266 -0.55 -2.00 -10.03
N ILE A 267 -1.67 -2.45 -10.58
CA ILE A 267 -2.99 -2.43 -9.93
C ILE A 267 -3.70 -3.73 -10.24
N VAL A 268 -4.31 -4.34 -9.23
CA VAL A 268 -5.30 -5.43 -9.37
C VAL A 268 -6.62 -4.96 -8.78
N MET A 269 -7.67 -4.99 -9.58
CA MET A 269 -9.00 -4.49 -9.23
C MET A 269 -10.04 -5.59 -9.39
N ASP A 270 -10.96 -5.70 -8.45
CA ASP A 270 -12.21 -6.44 -8.60
C ASP A 270 -13.13 -5.64 -9.53
N VAL A 271 -13.43 -6.19 -10.70
CA VAL A 271 -14.23 -5.50 -11.72
C VAL A 271 -15.71 -5.37 -11.34
N ASN A 272 -16.20 -6.23 -10.44
CA ASN A 272 -17.61 -6.31 -10.05
C ASN A 272 -17.97 -5.35 -8.92
N THR A 273 -17.00 -4.96 -8.10
CA THR A 273 -17.20 -4.06 -6.96
C THR A 273 -16.48 -2.72 -7.13
N GLY A 274 -15.37 -2.69 -7.86
CA GLY A 274 -14.46 -1.55 -7.95
C GLY A 274 -13.41 -1.55 -6.82
N GLY A 275 -13.40 -2.57 -5.95
CA GLY A 275 -12.44 -2.73 -4.86
C GLY A 275 -11.02 -2.96 -5.38
N ILE A 276 -10.07 -2.26 -4.82
CA ILE A 276 -8.64 -2.42 -5.14
C ILE A 276 -8.08 -3.57 -4.30
N LEU A 277 -7.79 -4.71 -4.95
CA LEU A 277 -7.19 -5.88 -4.30
C LEU A 277 -5.70 -5.70 -4.04
N ALA A 278 -5.02 -4.98 -4.93
CA ALA A 278 -3.61 -4.63 -4.79
C ALA A 278 -3.29 -3.37 -5.60
N MET A 279 -2.40 -2.54 -5.07
CA MET A 279 -1.86 -1.36 -5.76
C MET A 279 -0.45 -1.11 -5.28
N ALA A 280 0.49 -1.04 -6.20
CA ALA A 280 1.90 -0.86 -5.90
C ALA A 280 2.58 0.11 -6.86
N SER A 281 3.58 0.79 -6.37
CA SER A 281 4.49 1.67 -7.13
C SER A 281 5.93 1.39 -6.72
N LEU A 282 6.86 1.49 -7.65
CA LEU A 282 8.28 1.44 -7.38
C LEU A 282 8.93 2.80 -7.68
N PRO A 283 9.97 3.19 -6.94
CA PRO A 283 10.51 2.51 -5.76
C PRO A 283 9.57 2.55 -4.57
N THR A 284 9.57 1.49 -3.76
CA THR A 284 8.81 1.41 -2.50
C THR A 284 9.60 1.96 -1.31
N TYR A 285 9.05 1.89 -0.10
CA TYR A 285 9.72 2.32 1.14
C TYR A 285 9.24 1.53 2.36
N ASP A 286 10.05 1.56 3.44
CA ASP A 286 9.66 0.94 4.72
C ASP A 286 8.76 1.90 5.51
N LEU A 287 7.53 1.48 5.78
CA LEU A 287 6.53 2.21 6.57
C LEU A 287 6.98 2.47 8.02
N ASN A 288 7.84 1.60 8.56
CA ASN A 288 8.40 1.78 9.91
C ASN A 288 9.58 2.79 9.95
N ALA A 289 10.17 3.08 8.78
CA ALA A 289 11.28 4.02 8.62
C ALA A 289 11.12 4.93 7.38
N PRO A 290 9.98 5.62 7.21
CA PRO A 290 9.63 6.31 5.96
C PRO A 290 10.59 7.45 5.60
N ALA A 291 11.29 8.00 6.57
CA ALA A 291 12.32 9.05 6.36
C ALA A 291 13.67 8.51 5.88
N SER A 292 13.82 7.19 5.73
CA SER A 292 15.04 6.55 5.23
C SER A 292 14.88 6.22 3.76
N ILE A 293 15.95 6.30 2.99
CA ILE A 293 15.96 5.78 1.61
C ILE A 293 16.02 4.25 1.68
N TYR A 294 14.99 3.60 1.20
CA TYR A 294 14.80 2.16 1.32
C TYR A 294 15.65 1.35 0.32
N ASN A 295 15.65 1.74 -0.95
CA ASN A 295 16.40 1.04 -2.00
C ASN A 295 17.32 2.01 -2.75
N LYS A 296 18.56 2.15 -2.26
CA LYS A 296 19.55 3.05 -2.87
C LYS A 296 19.94 2.64 -4.28
N GLU A 297 20.01 1.34 -4.57
CA GLU A 297 20.44 0.83 -5.89
C GLU A 297 19.40 1.17 -6.97
N MET A 298 18.13 1.03 -6.65
CA MET A 298 17.03 1.38 -7.57
C MET A 298 16.96 2.90 -7.80
N LEU A 299 17.19 3.70 -6.75
CA LEU A 299 17.18 5.16 -6.83
C LEU A 299 18.46 5.73 -7.43
N ALA A 300 19.59 5.04 -7.26
CA ALA A 300 20.92 5.52 -7.67
C ALA A 300 21.17 5.46 -9.18
N ALA A 301 20.28 4.87 -9.95
CA ALA A 301 20.44 4.77 -11.42
C ALA A 301 20.43 6.18 -12.07
N GLY A 302 21.55 6.89 -11.98
CA GLY A 302 21.76 8.21 -12.56
C GLY A 302 21.76 9.38 -11.57
N MET A 303 21.77 9.12 -10.27
CA MET A 303 21.82 10.16 -9.22
C MET A 303 23.16 10.18 -8.49
N THR A 304 23.57 11.36 -8.05
CA THR A 304 24.74 11.55 -7.18
C THR A 304 24.40 11.23 -5.72
N ASP A 305 25.41 10.96 -4.89
CA ASP A 305 25.19 10.72 -3.43
C ASP A 305 24.54 11.93 -2.73
N GLU A 306 24.73 13.15 -3.25
CA GLU A 306 24.09 14.36 -2.73
C GLU A 306 22.61 14.43 -3.09
N GLU A 307 22.24 13.99 -4.29
CA GLU A 307 20.84 13.87 -4.75
C GLU A 307 20.10 12.73 -4.04
N LEU A 308 20.82 11.69 -3.61
CA LEU A 308 20.33 10.59 -2.78
C LEU A 308 20.24 10.94 -1.28
N ALA A 309 20.61 12.17 -0.89
CA ALA A 309 20.37 12.60 0.47
C ALA A 309 18.86 12.51 0.78
N ALA A 310 18.51 11.95 1.95
CA ALA A 310 17.12 11.79 2.39
C ALA A 310 16.50 13.16 2.74
N THR A 311 16.43 14.07 1.78
CA THR A 311 15.72 15.33 1.90
C THR A 311 14.23 15.09 1.80
N THR A 312 13.43 15.94 2.42
CA THR A 312 11.96 15.85 2.32
C THR A 312 11.50 15.89 0.85
N ASP A 313 12.16 16.69 0.03
CA ASP A 313 11.84 16.82 -1.40
C ASP A 313 12.11 15.50 -2.16
N THR A 314 13.28 14.88 -1.95
CA THR A 314 13.62 13.57 -2.53
C THR A 314 12.63 12.50 -2.11
N LEU A 315 12.30 12.44 -0.81
CA LEU A 315 11.36 11.45 -0.28
C LEU A 315 9.94 11.64 -0.85
N GLN A 316 9.45 12.87 -0.90
CA GLN A 316 8.11 13.18 -1.44
C GLN A 316 7.98 12.89 -2.93
N ASN A 317 8.96 13.28 -3.72
CA ASN A 317 8.87 13.17 -5.18
C ASN A 317 9.23 11.79 -5.72
N MET A 318 10.09 11.04 -5.02
CA MET A 318 10.61 9.77 -5.50
C MET A 318 10.07 8.56 -4.75
N GLN A 319 9.94 8.65 -3.41
CA GLN A 319 9.68 7.48 -2.56
C GLN A 319 8.24 7.42 -2.07
N TRP A 320 7.66 8.53 -1.57
CA TRP A 320 6.31 8.50 -0.99
C TRP A 320 5.18 8.68 -2.00
N ARG A 321 5.52 9.08 -3.22
CA ARG A 321 4.56 9.35 -4.28
C ARG A 321 3.93 8.06 -4.80
N ASN A 322 2.62 7.93 -4.69
CA ASN A 322 1.88 6.83 -5.30
C ASN A 322 1.66 7.09 -6.80
N LYS A 323 2.55 6.52 -7.62
CA LYS A 323 2.53 6.72 -9.08
C LYS A 323 1.27 6.14 -9.74
N ALA A 324 0.60 5.17 -9.12
CA ALA A 324 -0.61 4.57 -9.64
C ALA A 324 -1.79 5.57 -9.76
N ILE A 325 -1.79 6.61 -8.93
CA ILE A 325 -2.86 7.60 -8.86
C ILE A 325 -2.40 9.03 -9.10
N ASN A 326 -1.10 9.29 -8.94
CA ASN A 326 -0.56 10.66 -9.00
C ASN A 326 0.15 10.96 -10.31
N ASP A 327 0.81 9.96 -10.94
CA ASP A 327 1.51 10.13 -12.20
C ASP A 327 0.54 9.93 -13.36
N THR A 328 0.75 10.70 -14.43
CA THR A 328 -0.05 10.58 -15.64
C THR A 328 0.87 10.22 -16.82
N PHE A 329 0.34 9.38 -17.71
CA PHE A 329 1.07 8.91 -18.88
C PHE A 329 0.16 8.78 -20.09
N GLN A 330 0.73 8.75 -21.29
CA GLN A 330 -0.01 8.40 -22.49
C GLN A 330 -0.28 6.89 -22.49
N PRO A 331 -1.56 6.43 -22.49
CA PRO A 331 -1.87 5.02 -22.32
C PRO A 331 -1.48 4.14 -23.53
N GLY A 332 -1.27 4.75 -24.68
CA GLY A 332 -0.94 4.05 -25.91
C GLY A 332 -2.01 3.01 -26.27
N SER A 333 -1.58 1.89 -26.83
CA SER A 333 -2.49 0.88 -27.39
C SER A 333 -3.40 0.20 -26.39
N THR A 334 -3.16 0.29 -25.08
CA THR A 334 -4.12 -0.20 -24.06
C THR A 334 -5.44 0.58 -24.08
N PHE A 335 -5.43 1.81 -24.57
CA PHE A 335 -6.62 2.63 -24.76
C PHE A 335 -7.54 2.11 -25.88
N LYS A 336 -7.03 1.29 -26.79
CA LYS A 336 -7.83 0.72 -27.88
C LYS A 336 -9.01 -0.12 -27.40
N ILE A 337 -8.97 -0.64 -26.17
CA ILE A 337 -10.11 -1.31 -25.52
C ILE A 337 -11.31 -0.37 -25.47
N LEU A 338 -11.09 0.87 -25.02
CA LEU A 338 -12.16 1.87 -24.90
C LEU A 338 -12.63 2.33 -26.29
N THR A 339 -11.70 2.59 -27.21
CA THR A 339 -12.04 3.00 -28.58
C THR A 339 -12.88 1.92 -29.28
N LEU A 340 -12.55 0.64 -29.09
CA LEU A 340 -13.31 -0.49 -29.59
C LEU A 340 -14.72 -0.52 -28.98
N ALA A 341 -14.80 -0.42 -27.63
CA ALA A 341 -16.06 -0.43 -26.91
C ALA A 341 -16.99 0.70 -27.37
N MET A 342 -16.50 1.92 -27.46
CA MET A 342 -17.24 3.08 -27.98
C MET A 342 -17.79 2.83 -29.39
N ALA A 343 -16.95 2.28 -30.27
CA ALA A 343 -17.32 2.09 -31.68
C ALA A 343 -18.30 0.95 -31.89
N LEU A 344 -18.23 -0.10 -31.10
CA LEU A 344 -19.21 -1.19 -31.08
C LEU A 344 -20.55 -0.69 -30.55
N GLU A 345 -20.56 0.01 -29.42
CA GLU A 345 -21.79 0.55 -28.81
C GLU A 345 -22.54 1.48 -29.75
N GLU A 346 -21.82 2.36 -30.43
CA GLU A 346 -22.39 3.30 -31.44
C GLU A 346 -22.66 2.65 -32.79
N ASN A 347 -22.49 1.33 -32.95
CA ASN A 347 -22.66 0.61 -34.21
C ASN A 347 -21.83 1.21 -35.37
N LYS A 348 -20.66 1.83 -35.06
CA LYS A 348 -19.75 2.39 -36.07
C LYS A 348 -18.84 1.34 -36.67
N VAL A 349 -18.70 0.21 -36.00
CA VAL A 349 -17.98 -0.98 -36.49
C VAL A 349 -18.77 -2.25 -36.18
N LYS A 350 -18.52 -3.29 -36.96
CA LYS A 350 -19.07 -4.64 -36.81
C LYS A 350 -17.92 -5.64 -36.90
N MET A 351 -18.11 -6.85 -36.38
CA MET A 351 -17.15 -7.94 -36.45
C MET A 351 -16.73 -8.28 -37.90
N SER A 352 -17.62 -8.07 -38.86
CA SER A 352 -17.36 -8.30 -40.29
C SER A 352 -16.60 -7.17 -41.00
N ASP A 353 -16.36 -6.04 -40.34
CA ASP A 353 -15.64 -4.92 -40.95
C ASP A 353 -14.19 -5.28 -41.21
N THR A 354 -13.64 -4.78 -42.32
CA THR A 354 -12.26 -4.98 -42.70
C THR A 354 -11.52 -3.65 -42.83
N PHE A 355 -10.21 -3.70 -42.51
CA PHE A 355 -9.31 -2.56 -42.50
C PHE A 355 -8.07 -2.87 -43.31
N ASN A 356 -7.56 -1.89 -44.05
CA ASN A 356 -6.31 -2.01 -44.78
C ASN A 356 -5.22 -1.19 -44.07
N CYS A 357 -4.08 -1.82 -43.76
CA CYS A 357 -2.94 -1.20 -43.12
C CYS A 357 -1.71 -1.24 -44.04
N PRO A 358 -1.33 -0.16 -44.69
CA PRO A 358 -0.10 -0.07 -45.48
C PRO A 358 1.15 0.24 -44.62
N GLY A 359 1.03 0.19 -43.27
CA GLY A 359 2.10 0.52 -42.33
C GLY A 359 2.10 1.99 -41.86
N TYR A 360 1.20 2.83 -42.37
CA TYR A 360 1.00 4.21 -41.93
C TYR A 360 -0.34 4.75 -42.43
N VAL A 361 -0.73 5.91 -41.91
CA VAL A 361 -1.84 6.72 -42.41
C VAL A 361 -1.41 8.19 -42.41
N VAL A 362 -1.98 8.99 -43.34
CA VAL A 362 -1.74 10.45 -43.38
C VAL A 362 -3.03 11.17 -43.02
N ILE A 363 -3.00 11.97 -41.97
CA ILE A 363 -4.14 12.76 -41.46
C ILE A 363 -3.69 14.23 -41.47
N GLU A 364 -4.40 15.09 -42.19
CA GLU A 364 -4.08 16.55 -42.28
C GLU A 364 -2.59 16.84 -42.60
N GLY A 365 -1.94 15.99 -43.40
CA GLY A 365 -0.54 16.09 -43.73
C GLY A 365 0.43 15.44 -42.74
N ALA A 366 -0.01 15.08 -41.55
CA ALA A 366 0.81 14.37 -40.58
C ALA A 366 0.83 12.85 -40.87
N LYS A 367 2.03 12.28 -40.97
CA LYS A 367 2.21 10.84 -41.16
C LYS A 367 2.26 10.14 -39.81
N ILE A 368 1.26 9.28 -39.54
CA ILE A 368 1.20 8.45 -38.33
C ILE A 368 1.55 7.00 -38.72
N ASN A 369 2.59 6.46 -38.11
CA ASN A 369 3.07 5.10 -38.40
C ASN A 369 2.32 4.04 -37.60
N CYS A 370 2.18 2.85 -38.20
CA CYS A 370 1.85 1.64 -37.48
C CYS A 370 3.10 1.04 -36.80
N SER A 371 2.93 0.22 -35.79
CA SER A 371 4.02 -0.59 -35.21
C SER A 371 4.69 -1.43 -36.29
N LYS A 372 3.93 -2.14 -37.09
CA LYS A 372 4.42 -2.82 -38.31
C LYS A 372 4.49 -1.81 -39.45
N ARG A 373 5.69 -1.30 -39.71
CA ARG A 373 5.95 -0.37 -40.85
C ARG A 373 5.76 -1.09 -42.18
N ALA A 374 5.87 -0.37 -43.30
CA ALA A 374 5.66 -0.92 -44.62
C ALA A 374 6.33 -2.29 -44.82
N PRO A 375 5.63 -3.29 -45.38
CA PRO A 375 4.33 -3.21 -46.08
C PRO A 375 3.08 -3.13 -45.17
N GLY A 376 3.22 -3.08 -43.85
CA GLY A 376 2.09 -3.03 -42.91
C GLY A 376 1.44 -4.39 -42.65
N HIS A 377 0.25 -4.37 -42.07
CA HIS A 377 -0.54 -5.57 -41.75
C HIS A 377 -1.38 -6.05 -42.96
N GLY A 378 -1.53 -5.23 -44.00
CA GLY A 378 -2.40 -5.54 -45.15
C GLY A 378 -3.88 -5.48 -44.78
N HIS A 379 -4.66 -6.35 -45.40
CA HIS A 379 -6.08 -6.48 -45.13
C HIS A 379 -6.31 -7.37 -43.91
N GLN A 380 -7.12 -6.91 -42.98
CA GLN A 380 -7.44 -7.60 -41.72
C GLN A 380 -8.86 -7.24 -41.28
N ASP A 381 -9.56 -8.16 -40.61
CA ASP A 381 -10.85 -7.90 -39.97
C ASP A 381 -10.66 -7.13 -38.65
N LEU A 382 -11.76 -6.82 -37.95
CA LEU A 382 -11.76 -6.05 -36.73
C LEU A 382 -10.97 -6.77 -35.62
N ILE A 383 -11.14 -8.08 -35.47
CA ILE A 383 -10.50 -8.90 -34.43
C ILE A 383 -9.00 -8.90 -34.65
N THR A 384 -8.56 -9.22 -35.87
CA THR A 384 -7.14 -9.22 -36.25
C THR A 384 -6.51 -7.84 -36.15
N ALA A 385 -7.25 -6.77 -36.46
CA ALA A 385 -6.77 -5.39 -36.33
C ALA A 385 -6.52 -4.99 -34.85
N PHE A 386 -7.35 -5.46 -33.94
CA PHE A 386 -7.16 -5.30 -32.48
C PHE A 386 -5.97 -6.14 -32.01
N ALA A 387 -5.93 -7.42 -32.37
CA ALA A 387 -4.87 -8.36 -31.99
C ALA A 387 -3.47 -7.90 -32.49
N ASN A 388 -3.39 -7.35 -33.68
CA ASN A 388 -2.18 -6.77 -34.24
C ASN A 388 -1.88 -5.35 -33.72
N SER A 389 -2.69 -4.83 -32.83
CA SER A 389 -2.54 -3.46 -32.30
C SER A 389 -2.44 -2.38 -33.42
N CYS A 390 -3.20 -2.51 -34.51
CA CYS A 390 -3.05 -1.75 -35.74
C CYS A 390 -3.49 -0.29 -35.62
N ASN A 391 -2.54 0.67 -35.62
CA ASN A 391 -2.85 2.10 -35.50
C ASN A 391 -3.74 2.63 -36.66
N PRO A 392 -3.45 2.36 -37.97
CA PRO A 392 -4.33 2.81 -39.04
C PRO A 392 -5.78 2.33 -38.95
N ALA A 393 -6.01 1.12 -38.46
CA ALA A 393 -7.37 0.60 -38.24
C ALA A 393 -8.07 1.39 -37.12
N PHE A 394 -7.41 1.59 -35.99
CA PHE A 394 -8.00 2.31 -34.84
C PHE A 394 -8.19 3.80 -35.11
N ILE A 395 -7.30 4.44 -35.88
CA ILE A 395 -7.51 5.80 -36.37
C ILE A 395 -8.80 5.87 -37.22
N ASN A 396 -8.99 4.92 -38.15
CA ASN A 396 -10.23 4.84 -38.95
C ASN A 396 -11.46 4.67 -38.07
N ILE A 397 -11.39 3.80 -37.05
CA ILE A 397 -12.48 3.56 -36.08
C ILE A 397 -12.81 4.85 -35.32
N GLY A 398 -11.79 5.54 -34.76
CA GLY A 398 -11.98 6.80 -34.06
C GLY A 398 -12.59 7.91 -34.94
N LEU A 399 -12.15 7.99 -36.19
CA LEU A 399 -12.71 8.96 -37.15
C LEU A 399 -14.18 8.67 -37.48
N ARG A 400 -14.62 7.39 -37.50
CA ARG A 400 -16.04 7.01 -37.66
C ARG A 400 -16.90 7.42 -36.45
N LEU A 401 -16.32 7.43 -35.24
CA LEU A 401 -16.99 7.91 -34.01
C LEU A 401 -17.21 9.43 -34.06
N GLY A 402 -16.22 10.18 -34.54
CA GLY A 402 -16.23 11.62 -34.57
C GLY A 402 -15.90 12.24 -33.21
N ASN A 403 -15.42 13.48 -33.22
CA ASN A 403 -14.88 14.20 -32.07
C ASN A 403 -15.84 14.28 -30.88
N THR A 404 -17.08 14.70 -31.12
CA THR A 404 -18.08 14.90 -30.05
C THR A 404 -18.43 13.60 -29.33
N THR A 405 -18.71 12.52 -30.08
CA THR A 405 -19.05 11.22 -29.54
C THR A 405 -17.87 10.68 -28.72
N PHE A 406 -16.67 10.71 -29.30
CA PHE A 406 -15.47 10.23 -28.64
C PHE A 406 -15.22 10.95 -27.30
N TYR A 407 -15.27 12.29 -27.29
CA TYR A 407 -15.08 13.08 -26.08
C TYR A 407 -16.16 12.84 -25.02
N ASN A 408 -17.43 12.65 -25.43
CA ASN A 408 -18.50 12.30 -24.51
C ASN A 408 -18.26 10.96 -23.83
N TYR A 409 -17.76 9.96 -24.56
CA TYR A 409 -17.37 8.68 -23.95
C TYR A 409 -16.17 8.80 -23.02
N MET A 410 -15.17 9.62 -23.34
CA MET A 410 -14.07 9.89 -22.39
C MET A 410 -14.58 10.42 -21.04
N LYS A 411 -15.59 11.32 -21.07
CA LYS A 411 -16.26 11.79 -19.86
C LYS A 411 -17.07 10.66 -19.19
N ALA A 412 -17.82 9.89 -19.98
CA ALA A 412 -18.64 8.82 -19.46
C ALA A 412 -17.81 7.73 -18.77
N PHE A 413 -16.62 7.41 -19.27
CA PHE A 413 -15.64 6.52 -18.65
C PHE A 413 -14.85 7.15 -17.51
N GLY A 414 -15.09 8.43 -17.16
CA GLY A 414 -14.44 9.10 -16.02
C GLY A 414 -13.02 9.59 -16.26
N LEU A 415 -12.51 9.58 -17.52
CA LEU A 415 -11.12 9.91 -17.83
C LEU A 415 -10.76 11.41 -17.77
N THR A 416 -11.77 12.27 -17.65
CA THR A 416 -11.59 13.73 -17.61
C THR A 416 -11.53 14.33 -16.22
N GLY A 417 -11.52 13.50 -15.18
CA GLY A 417 -11.52 13.91 -13.78
C GLY A 417 -10.82 12.90 -12.88
N LYS A 418 -10.94 13.12 -11.58
CA LYS A 418 -10.51 12.15 -10.57
C LYS A 418 -11.50 11.01 -10.47
N THR A 419 -11.02 9.83 -10.10
CA THR A 419 -11.85 8.64 -9.90
C THR A 419 -12.63 8.71 -8.58
N GLY A 420 -12.11 9.44 -7.60
CA GLY A 420 -12.66 9.54 -6.25
C GLY A 420 -12.23 8.42 -5.31
N VAL A 421 -11.12 7.76 -5.62
CA VAL A 421 -10.54 6.75 -4.73
C VAL A 421 -10.19 7.36 -3.37
N ASP A 422 -10.43 6.62 -2.32
CA ASP A 422 -10.26 7.00 -0.92
C ASP A 422 -8.78 6.94 -0.45
N THR A 423 -7.90 7.63 -1.18
CA THR A 423 -6.49 7.79 -0.80
C THR A 423 -5.97 9.17 -1.21
N THR A 424 -4.82 9.57 -0.66
CA THR A 424 -4.24 10.90 -0.89
C THR A 424 -3.50 11.02 -2.21
N GLY A 425 -3.52 12.21 -2.82
CA GLY A 425 -2.63 12.55 -3.92
C GLY A 425 -3.13 12.18 -5.32
N GLU A 426 -4.41 11.84 -5.49
CA GLU A 426 -4.97 11.54 -6.81
C GLU A 426 -4.87 12.76 -7.75
N ALA A 427 -4.27 12.55 -8.94
CA ALA A 427 -4.22 13.52 -10.02
C ALA A 427 -5.39 13.33 -11.01
N SER A 428 -5.77 14.41 -11.66
CA SER A 428 -6.66 14.33 -12.83
C SER A 428 -5.84 14.04 -14.07
N GLY A 429 -6.38 13.24 -14.98
CA GLY A 429 -5.82 13.12 -16.32
C GLY A 429 -5.83 14.47 -17.06
N PHE A 430 -4.99 14.60 -18.05
CA PHE A 430 -4.95 15.75 -18.95
C PHE A 430 -5.53 15.37 -20.32
N VAL A 431 -6.69 15.94 -20.64
CA VAL A 431 -7.35 15.79 -21.92
C VAL A 431 -7.31 17.14 -22.63
N ASN A 432 -6.58 17.21 -23.76
CA ASN A 432 -6.50 18.43 -24.54
C ASN A 432 -7.85 18.73 -25.22
N LYS A 433 -8.34 19.96 -25.08
CA LYS A 433 -9.59 20.42 -25.69
C LYS A 433 -9.59 20.34 -27.23
N GLU A 434 -8.41 20.21 -27.86
CA GLU A 434 -8.31 19.99 -29.30
C GLU A 434 -9.09 18.78 -29.79
N ILE A 435 -9.36 17.78 -28.91
CA ILE A 435 -10.24 16.65 -29.25
C ILE A 435 -11.64 17.09 -29.70
N GLU A 436 -12.12 18.24 -29.30
CA GLU A 436 -13.46 18.71 -29.64
C GLU A 436 -13.58 19.16 -31.12
N TYR A 437 -12.47 19.49 -31.81
CA TYR A 437 -12.51 20.06 -33.16
C TYR A 437 -11.41 19.58 -34.11
N SER A 438 -10.31 19.00 -33.63
CA SER A 438 -9.18 18.59 -34.47
C SER A 438 -9.30 17.13 -34.90
N THR A 439 -9.27 16.87 -36.19
CA THR A 439 -9.26 15.53 -36.79
C THR A 439 -7.95 14.80 -36.44
N LEU A 440 -6.82 15.53 -36.45
CA LEU A 440 -5.52 14.97 -36.07
C LEU A 440 -5.49 14.57 -34.60
N ALA A 441 -6.02 15.43 -33.71
CA ALA A 441 -6.14 15.07 -32.29
C ALA A 441 -6.97 13.81 -32.11
N LEU A 442 -8.17 13.72 -32.73
CA LEU A 442 -9.01 12.54 -32.67
C LEU A 442 -8.27 11.28 -33.16
N ALA A 443 -7.52 11.40 -34.25
CA ALA A 443 -6.74 10.30 -34.80
C ALA A 443 -5.70 9.79 -33.78
N CYS A 444 -5.01 10.69 -33.04
CA CYS A 444 -4.06 10.32 -31.99
C CYS A 444 -4.76 9.71 -30.77
N TYR A 445 -5.88 10.29 -30.34
CA TYR A 445 -6.67 9.79 -29.21
C TYR A 445 -7.18 8.36 -29.46
N ALA A 446 -7.56 8.04 -30.69
CA ALA A 446 -8.11 6.72 -31.05
C ALA A 446 -7.17 5.55 -30.74
N PHE A 447 -5.87 5.77 -30.65
CA PHE A 447 -4.89 4.76 -30.26
C PHE A 447 -4.10 5.12 -29.00
N GLY A 448 -4.60 6.08 -28.21
CA GLY A 448 -4.11 6.37 -26.85
C GLY A 448 -2.94 7.34 -26.78
N GLN A 449 -2.79 8.27 -27.71
CA GLN A 449 -1.76 9.32 -27.68
C GLN A 449 -2.35 10.73 -27.67
N ASN A 450 -1.54 11.75 -27.31
CA ASN A 450 -1.89 13.16 -27.21
C ASN A 450 -2.79 13.53 -26.02
N PHE A 451 -2.93 12.66 -25.03
CA PHE A 451 -3.54 12.91 -23.73
C PHE A 451 -2.90 12.03 -22.67
N ASN A 452 -3.07 12.41 -21.39
CA ASN A 452 -2.52 11.67 -20.28
C ASN A 452 -3.62 11.25 -19.31
N VAL A 453 -3.50 10.06 -18.77
CA VAL A 453 -4.38 9.48 -17.72
C VAL A 453 -3.55 8.88 -16.59
N THR A 454 -4.12 8.77 -15.39
CA THR A 454 -3.48 7.97 -14.33
C THR A 454 -3.68 6.49 -14.59
N PRO A 455 -2.76 5.62 -14.13
CA PRO A 455 -2.97 4.16 -14.19
C PRO A 455 -4.32 3.73 -13.61
N LEU A 456 -4.73 4.30 -12.48
CA LEU A 456 -6.02 3.97 -11.85
C LEU A 456 -7.22 4.39 -12.72
N SER A 457 -7.21 5.60 -13.28
CA SER A 457 -8.33 6.03 -14.14
C SER A 457 -8.44 5.18 -15.40
N LEU A 458 -7.29 4.74 -15.95
CA LEU A 458 -7.26 3.86 -17.11
C LEU A 458 -7.86 2.48 -16.81
N ILE A 459 -7.36 1.79 -15.77
CA ILE A 459 -7.84 0.44 -15.43
C ILE A 459 -9.31 0.47 -15.00
N ASN A 460 -9.78 1.51 -14.30
CA ASN A 460 -11.18 1.67 -13.93
C ASN A 460 -12.10 1.82 -15.15
N ALA A 461 -11.69 2.61 -16.15
CA ALA A 461 -12.41 2.73 -17.41
C ALA A 461 -12.40 1.41 -18.21
N GLN A 462 -11.30 0.68 -18.21
CA GLN A 462 -11.16 -0.63 -18.85
C GLN A 462 -11.98 -1.70 -18.13
N ALA A 463 -12.05 -1.68 -16.80
CA ALA A 463 -12.91 -2.56 -16.02
C ALA A 463 -14.40 -2.40 -16.43
N ALA A 464 -14.83 -1.15 -16.66
CA ALA A 464 -16.18 -0.91 -17.19
C ALA A 464 -16.40 -1.52 -18.59
N CYS A 465 -15.36 -1.71 -19.39
CA CYS A 465 -15.50 -2.37 -20.69
C CYS A 465 -15.71 -3.89 -20.59
N VAL A 466 -15.38 -4.52 -19.46
CA VAL A 466 -15.43 -5.99 -19.32
C VAL A 466 -16.45 -6.50 -18.29
N ASN A 467 -17.02 -5.63 -17.45
CA ASN A 467 -17.96 -5.99 -16.39
C ASN A 467 -19.45 -5.77 -16.71
N GLY A 468 -19.81 -5.72 -17.99
CA GLY A 468 -21.18 -5.40 -18.42
C GLY A 468 -21.44 -3.91 -18.67
N GLY A 469 -20.41 -3.09 -18.70
CA GLY A 469 -20.49 -1.66 -19.01
C GLY A 469 -20.57 -0.74 -17.79
N TYR A 470 -20.44 -1.24 -16.59
CA TYR A 470 -20.69 -0.50 -15.35
C TYR A 470 -19.42 0.21 -14.83
N LEU A 471 -19.39 1.53 -14.91
CA LEU A 471 -18.34 2.34 -14.27
C LEU A 471 -18.61 2.44 -12.76
N ARG A 472 -17.61 2.15 -11.95
CA ARG A 472 -17.67 2.18 -10.50
C ARG A 472 -16.69 3.21 -9.91
N THR A 473 -16.93 3.63 -8.67
CA THR A 473 -15.92 4.35 -7.91
C THR A 473 -14.91 3.33 -7.38
N PRO A 474 -13.62 3.43 -7.74
CA PRO A 474 -12.63 2.58 -7.11
C PRO A 474 -12.46 2.95 -5.64
N TYR A 475 -12.27 1.95 -4.77
CA TYR A 475 -12.14 2.17 -3.33
C TYR A 475 -11.18 1.15 -2.70
N ILE A 476 -10.66 1.52 -1.52
CA ILE A 476 -9.71 0.72 -0.76
C ILE A 476 -10.30 0.31 0.59
N VAL A 477 -11.04 1.19 1.27
CA VAL A 477 -11.69 0.86 2.55
C VAL A 477 -13.11 0.36 2.31
N SER A 478 -13.35 -0.89 2.66
CA SER A 478 -14.66 -1.53 2.56
C SER A 478 -15.55 -1.22 3.77
N GLU A 479 -14.96 -1.19 4.98
CA GLU A 479 -15.67 -0.95 6.23
C GLU A 479 -14.83 -0.17 7.23
N VAL A 480 -15.51 0.63 8.06
CA VAL A 480 -14.95 1.23 9.28
C VAL A 480 -15.66 0.59 10.46
N LEU A 481 -14.88 0.04 11.40
CA LEU A 481 -15.37 -0.67 12.58
C LEU A 481 -15.10 0.14 13.83
N ASP A 482 -16.10 0.24 14.72
CA ASP A 482 -15.91 0.81 16.05
C ASP A 482 -15.03 -0.09 16.95
N GLN A 483 -14.72 0.37 18.16
CA GLN A 483 -13.93 -0.38 19.16
C GLN A 483 -14.54 -1.74 19.56
N SER A 484 -15.86 -1.91 19.38
CA SER A 484 -16.59 -3.14 19.66
C SER A 484 -16.66 -4.09 18.46
N GLY A 485 -16.11 -3.67 17.30
CA GLY A 485 -16.17 -4.42 16.04
C GLY A 485 -17.47 -4.24 15.27
N ASN A 486 -18.34 -3.26 15.64
CA ASN A 486 -19.53 -2.98 14.87
C ASN A 486 -19.20 -2.10 13.66
N VAL A 487 -19.88 -2.34 12.56
CA VAL A 487 -19.72 -1.56 11.32
C VAL A 487 -20.34 -0.17 11.49
N LYS A 488 -19.53 0.89 11.49
CA LYS A 488 -19.93 2.30 11.44
C LYS A 488 -20.16 2.80 10.03
N TYR A 489 -19.34 2.36 9.11
CA TYR A 489 -19.41 2.69 7.69
C TYR A 489 -19.16 1.46 6.84
N ARG A 490 -19.87 1.34 5.74
CA ARG A 490 -19.61 0.35 4.67
C ARG A 490 -19.68 1.05 3.34
N HIS A 491 -18.70 0.78 2.47
CA HIS A 491 -18.64 1.35 1.15
C HIS A 491 -19.84 0.92 0.28
N ASP A 492 -20.42 1.87 -0.46
CA ASP A 492 -21.50 1.60 -1.41
C ASP A 492 -20.91 1.19 -2.77
N THR A 493 -21.09 -0.06 -3.15
CA THR A 493 -20.59 -0.63 -4.40
C THR A 493 -21.51 -0.39 -5.59
N THR A 494 -22.56 0.42 -5.46
CA THR A 494 -23.49 0.75 -6.55
C THR A 494 -22.73 1.41 -7.72
N PRO A 495 -22.94 0.95 -8.97
CA PRO A 495 -22.29 1.57 -10.12
C PRO A 495 -22.67 3.04 -10.28
N LEU A 496 -21.70 3.88 -10.65
CA LEU A 496 -21.97 5.28 -11.00
C LEU A 496 -22.89 5.42 -12.21
N ARG A 497 -22.67 4.57 -13.20
CA ARG A 497 -23.45 4.52 -14.45
C ARG A 497 -23.09 3.29 -15.28
N GLN A 498 -23.95 2.92 -16.20
CA GLN A 498 -23.62 2.03 -17.30
C GLN A 498 -23.19 2.86 -18.52
N VAL A 499 -21.99 2.61 -19.04
CA VAL A 499 -21.38 3.38 -20.16
C VAL A 499 -21.61 2.70 -21.49
N ILE A 500 -21.58 1.37 -21.51
CA ILE A 500 -21.84 0.51 -22.68
C ILE A 500 -22.77 -0.63 -22.29
N SER A 501 -23.37 -1.26 -23.27
CA SER A 501 -24.24 -2.42 -23.06
C SER A 501 -23.48 -3.69 -22.67
N GLU A 502 -24.17 -4.63 -22.06
CA GLU A 502 -23.61 -5.96 -21.73
C GLU A 502 -23.16 -6.72 -22.98
N ASP A 503 -23.90 -6.59 -24.10
CA ASP A 503 -23.55 -7.21 -25.38
C ASP A 503 -22.24 -6.63 -25.94
N THR A 504 -22.07 -5.32 -25.87
CA THR A 504 -20.81 -4.66 -26.25
C THR A 504 -19.65 -5.13 -25.35
N SER A 505 -19.86 -5.17 -24.04
CA SER A 505 -18.89 -5.65 -23.08
C SER A 505 -18.46 -7.09 -23.37
N LYS A 506 -19.42 -7.99 -23.65
CA LYS A 506 -19.15 -9.37 -24.04
C LYS A 506 -18.27 -9.45 -25.29
N THR A 507 -18.63 -8.70 -26.34
CA THR A 507 -17.87 -8.66 -27.60
C THR A 507 -16.43 -8.14 -27.37
N VAL A 508 -16.27 -7.13 -26.53
CA VAL A 508 -14.92 -6.61 -26.16
C VAL A 508 -14.09 -7.69 -25.48
N ARG A 509 -14.66 -8.46 -24.55
CA ARG A 509 -13.95 -9.56 -23.87
C ARG A 509 -13.49 -10.64 -24.84
N GLU A 510 -14.37 -11.06 -25.77
CA GLU A 510 -14.04 -12.05 -26.80
C GLU A 510 -12.87 -11.58 -27.69
N ILE A 511 -12.83 -10.30 -28.04
CA ILE A 511 -11.74 -9.71 -28.84
C ILE A 511 -10.46 -9.58 -28.02
N MET A 512 -10.54 -9.24 -26.73
CA MET A 512 -9.40 -9.17 -25.82
C MET A 512 -8.78 -10.56 -25.56
N GLU A 513 -9.59 -11.59 -25.45
CA GLU A 513 -9.15 -12.97 -25.35
C GLU A 513 -8.38 -13.42 -26.60
N TYR A 514 -8.96 -13.13 -27.78
CA TYR A 514 -8.29 -13.43 -29.06
C TYR A 514 -6.92 -12.73 -29.19
N GLU A 515 -6.78 -11.53 -28.64
CA GLU A 515 -5.49 -10.80 -28.63
C GLU A 515 -4.43 -11.54 -27.83
N VAL A 516 -4.78 -12.08 -26.66
CA VAL A 516 -3.87 -12.88 -25.83
C VAL A 516 -3.58 -14.25 -26.46
N GLU A 517 -4.55 -14.84 -27.18
CA GLU A 517 -4.31 -16.11 -27.84
C GLU A 517 -3.46 -15.97 -29.11
N HIS A 518 -3.66 -14.92 -29.91
CA HIS A 518 -3.14 -14.84 -31.28
C HIS A 518 -2.40 -13.54 -31.61
N GLY A 519 -2.50 -12.53 -30.73
CA GLY A 519 -1.97 -11.20 -30.99
C GLY A 519 -0.67 -10.87 -30.28
N THR A 520 -0.51 -9.57 -30.02
CA THR A 520 0.67 -8.99 -29.36
C THR A 520 0.76 -9.35 -27.89
N GLY A 521 -0.35 -9.79 -27.26
CA GLY A 521 -0.44 -10.17 -25.85
C GLY A 521 -0.15 -11.66 -25.54
N LYS A 522 0.25 -12.47 -26.50
CA LYS A 522 0.38 -13.92 -26.32
C LYS A 522 1.34 -14.35 -25.20
N ASN A 523 2.29 -13.49 -24.82
CA ASN A 523 3.17 -13.72 -23.67
C ASN A 523 2.46 -13.51 -22.32
N GLY A 524 1.23 -12.96 -22.33
CA GLY A 524 0.36 -12.81 -21.17
C GLY A 524 -0.57 -14.00 -20.93
N LYS A 525 -0.47 -15.07 -21.74
CA LYS A 525 -1.26 -16.29 -21.58
C LYS A 525 -0.92 -17.01 -20.30
N VAL A 526 -1.94 -17.57 -19.64
CA VAL A 526 -1.80 -18.44 -18.47
C VAL A 526 -2.50 -19.75 -18.78
N ALA A 527 -1.77 -20.87 -18.72
CA ALA A 527 -2.34 -22.18 -19.03
C ALA A 527 -3.53 -22.51 -18.11
N GLY A 528 -4.60 -23.02 -18.69
CA GLY A 528 -5.84 -23.35 -17.99
C GLY A 528 -6.74 -22.13 -17.69
N TYR A 529 -6.35 -20.92 -18.06
CA TYR A 529 -7.15 -19.73 -17.81
C TYR A 529 -7.42 -18.95 -19.10
N ARG A 530 -8.64 -18.50 -19.24
CA ARG A 530 -9.05 -17.60 -20.32
C ARG A 530 -8.66 -16.17 -19.94
N ILE A 531 -7.62 -15.65 -20.56
CA ILE A 531 -7.11 -14.28 -20.28
C ILE A 531 -7.50 -13.37 -21.44
N GLY A 532 -8.23 -12.29 -21.14
CA GLY A 532 -8.44 -11.19 -22.07
C GLY A 532 -7.44 -10.07 -21.80
N GLY A 533 -6.78 -9.51 -22.81
CA GLY A 533 -5.79 -8.48 -22.55
C GLY A 533 -5.49 -7.54 -23.70
N LYS A 534 -4.60 -6.57 -23.42
CA LYS A 534 -4.06 -5.65 -24.42
C LYS A 534 -2.69 -5.12 -24.01
N THR A 535 -1.76 -5.21 -24.93
CA THR A 535 -0.42 -4.60 -24.79
C THR A 535 -0.45 -3.11 -25.12
N GLY A 536 0.49 -2.37 -24.52
CA GLY A 536 0.71 -0.97 -24.77
C GLY A 536 2.19 -0.63 -24.84
N THR A 537 2.51 0.19 -25.82
CA THR A 537 3.83 0.82 -26.00
C THR A 537 3.57 2.26 -26.41
N ALA A 538 4.03 3.20 -25.63
CA ALA A 538 3.77 4.61 -25.87
C ALA A 538 5.06 5.42 -25.75
N ASP A 539 5.38 6.18 -26.80
CA ASP A 539 6.40 7.23 -26.73
C ASP A 539 5.84 8.38 -25.89
N GLN A 540 6.59 8.79 -24.88
CA GLN A 540 6.22 9.93 -24.04
C GLN A 540 6.77 11.23 -24.61
N ILE A 541 6.26 12.38 -24.12
CA ILE A 541 6.66 13.72 -24.63
C ILE A 541 8.15 13.99 -24.41
N ASP A 542 8.74 13.44 -23.36
CA ASP A 542 10.17 13.56 -23.03
C ASP A 542 11.08 12.61 -23.84
N GLY A 543 10.51 11.81 -24.75
CA GLY A 543 11.23 10.82 -25.56
C GLY A 543 11.46 9.48 -24.87
N SER A 544 11.00 9.31 -23.64
CA SER A 544 10.99 7.99 -22.95
C SER A 544 9.91 7.09 -23.54
N VAL A 545 10.04 5.77 -23.27
CA VAL A 545 9.04 4.78 -23.70
C VAL A 545 8.40 4.15 -22.48
N THR A 546 7.09 4.26 -22.36
CA THR A 546 6.31 3.52 -21.38
C THR A 546 5.76 2.25 -22.00
N VAL A 547 6.07 1.10 -21.41
CA VAL A 547 5.45 -0.17 -21.79
C VAL A 547 4.41 -0.58 -20.78
N SER A 548 3.31 -1.18 -21.23
CA SER A 548 2.21 -1.60 -20.38
C SER A 548 1.52 -2.86 -20.88
N PHE A 549 0.89 -3.56 -19.96
CA PHE A 549 -0.02 -4.65 -20.27
C PHE A 549 -1.20 -4.60 -19.32
N THR A 550 -2.40 -4.68 -19.86
CA THR A 550 -3.64 -4.79 -19.09
C THR A 550 -4.33 -6.10 -19.43
N CYS A 551 -4.87 -6.79 -18.42
CA CYS A 551 -5.59 -8.04 -18.64
C CYS A 551 -6.69 -8.24 -17.61
N CYS A 552 -7.70 -9.03 -17.99
CA CYS A 552 -8.78 -9.49 -17.12
C CYS A 552 -8.85 -11.02 -17.12
N ALA A 553 -9.33 -11.58 -16.05
CA ALA A 553 -9.50 -13.02 -15.90
C ALA A 553 -10.69 -13.36 -14.98
N PRO A 554 -11.43 -14.47 -15.29
CA PRO A 554 -11.52 -15.13 -16.60
C PRO A 554 -12.09 -14.20 -17.68
N ALA A 555 -11.75 -14.37 -18.97
CA ALA A 555 -12.24 -13.46 -20.02
C ALA A 555 -13.76 -13.58 -20.26
N ASP A 556 -14.35 -14.75 -20.02
CA ASP A 556 -15.79 -15.00 -20.19
C ASP A 556 -16.62 -14.50 -19.00
N ASP A 557 -16.07 -14.51 -17.78
CA ASP A 557 -16.71 -13.99 -16.56
C ASP A 557 -15.69 -13.27 -15.68
N PRO A 558 -15.28 -12.03 -16.06
CA PRO A 558 -14.19 -11.33 -15.38
C PRO A 558 -14.47 -11.08 -13.90
N GLN A 559 -13.55 -11.54 -13.07
CA GLN A 559 -13.54 -11.28 -11.64
C GLN A 559 -12.54 -10.16 -11.31
N ILE A 560 -11.39 -10.19 -11.98
CA ILE A 560 -10.32 -9.23 -11.75
C ILE A 560 -9.84 -8.60 -13.06
N MET A 561 -9.32 -7.39 -12.92
CA MET A 561 -8.53 -6.72 -13.95
C MET A 561 -7.19 -6.29 -13.37
N MET A 562 -6.13 -6.46 -14.14
CA MET A 562 -4.77 -6.13 -13.74
C MET A 562 -4.12 -5.24 -14.79
N LEU A 563 -3.36 -4.25 -14.33
CA LEU A 563 -2.54 -3.36 -15.16
C LEU A 563 -1.10 -3.35 -14.62
N PHE A 564 -0.14 -3.56 -15.52
CA PHE A 564 1.26 -3.28 -15.31
C PHE A 564 1.73 -2.13 -16.21
N THR A 565 2.52 -1.21 -15.65
CA THR A 565 3.21 -0.16 -16.42
C THR A 565 4.66 -0.08 -15.99
N LEU A 566 5.57 0.13 -16.94
CA LEU A 566 6.97 0.43 -16.69
C LEU A 566 7.34 1.72 -17.43
N SER A 567 7.68 2.73 -16.68
CA SER A 567 8.09 4.02 -17.22
C SER A 567 9.56 3.98 -17.66
N ASN A 568 9.86 4.61 -18.79
CA ASN A 568 11.21 4.68 -19.36
C ASN A 568 11.89 3.32 -19.48
N ALA A 569 11.21 2.37 -20.15
CA ALA A 569 11.72 1.02 -20.35
C ALA A 569 13.09 1.03 -21.09
N SER A 570 14.02 0.22 -20.58
CA SER A 570 15.38 0.08 -21.10
C SER A 570 15.47 -0.97 -22.21
N ASP A 571 16.34 -0.79 -23.17
CA ASP A 571 16.71 -1.76 -24.20
C ASP A 571 18.06 -2.47 -23.91
N LYS A 572 18.64 -2.24 -22.72
CA LYS A 572 19.95 -2.81 -22.34
C LYS A 572 20.02 -4.33 -22.38
N THR A 573 18.88 -5.02 -22.21
CA THR A 573 18.79 -6.48 -22.30
C THR A 573 18.75 -7.00 -23.75
N GLY A 574 18.65 -6.11 -24.75
CA GLY A 574 18.42 -6.50 -26.14
C GLY A 574 16.98 -6.92 -26.44
N THR A 575 16.08 -6.87 -25.44
CA THR A 575 14.64 -7.13 -25.62
C THR A 575 14.00 -5.92 -26.31
N TYR A 576 13.19 -6.18 -27.34
CA TYR A 576 12.42 -5.14 -27.99
C TYR A 576 11.45 -4.48 -26.99
N ARG A 577 11.51 -3.15 -26.86
CA ARG A 577 10.70 -2.38 -25.92
C ARG A 577 9.24 -2.42 -26.33
N SER A 578 8.48 -3.33 -25.73
CA SER A 578 7.04 -3.44 -25.93
C SER A 578 6.36 -4.04 -24.71
N GLY A 579 5.08 -3.72 -24.54
CA GLY A 579 4.27 -4.33 -23.48
C GLY A 579 4.20 -5.84 -23.59
N GLY A 580 4.13 -6.36 -24.83
CA GLY A 580 4.07 -7.79 -25.09
C GLY A 580 5.34 -8.56 -24.75
N ASN A 581 6.53 -7.94 -24.83
CA ASN A 581 7.78 -8.60 -24.50
C ASN A 581 8.27 -8.38 -23.08
N MET A 582 7.85 -7.29 -22.44
CA MET A 582 8.34 -6.89 -21.11
C MET A 582 7.28 -7.06 -20.01
N ALA A 583 6.09 -6.45 -20.18
CA ALA A 583 5.07 -6.44 -19.15
C ALA A 583 4.17 -7.68 -19.17
N ALA A 584 3.76 -8.18 -20.35
CA ALA A 584 2.86 -9.32 -20.47
C ALA A 584 3.42 -10.61 -19.85
N PRO A 585 4.70 -11.00 -20.03
CA PRO A 585 5.25 -12.17 -19.37
C PRO A 585 5.16 -12.09 -17.83
N VAL A 586 5.54 -10.94 -17.26
CA VAL A 586 5.47 -10.73 -15.80
C VAL A 586 4.04 -10.79 -15.30
N ALA A 587 3.10 -10.16 -16.01
CA ALA A 587 1.68 -10.24 -15.69
C ALA A 587 1.15 -11.68 -15.73
N SER A 588 1.59 -12.50 -16.71
CA SER A 588 1.29 -13.93 -16.78
C SER A 588 1.75 -14.67 -15.52
N SER A 589 2.97 -14.43 -15.07
CA SER A 589 3.50 -15.04 -13.84
C SER A 589 2.69 -14.66 -12.61
N VAL A 590 2.35 -13.39 -12.46
CA VAL A 590 1.53 -12.92 -11.33
C VAL A 590 0.13 -13.54 -11.38
N MET A 591 -0.52 -13.55 -12.57
CA MET A 591 -1.84 -14.17 -12.75
C MET A 591 -1.82 -15.67 -12.41
N ALA A 592 -0.77 -16.39 -12.80
CA ALA A 592 -0.63 -17.81 -12.49
C ALA A 592 -0.59 -18.12 -10.98
N GLU A 593 -0.13 -17.15 -10.17
CA GLU A 593 -0.13 -17.27 -8.70
C GLU A 593 -1.46 -16.84 -8.07
N ILE A 594 -2.03 -15.71 -8.54
CA ILE A 594 -3.19 -15.13 -7.87
C ILE A 594 -4.52 -15.77 -8.27
N LEU A 595 -4.68 -16.29 -9.50
CA LEU A 595 -5.94 -16.88 -9.94
C LEU A 595 -6.36 -18.09 -9.11
N PRO A 596 -5.51 -19.12 -8.90
CA PRO A 596 -5.87 -20.26 -8.05
C PRO A 596 -6.06 -19.84 -6.58
N TYR A 597 -5.27 -18.87 -6.09
CA TYR A 597 -5.44 -18.31 -4.75
C TYR A 597 -6.81 -17.64 -4.56
N LEU A 598 -7.30 -16.94 -5.57
CA LEU A 598 -8.63 -16.31 -5.56
C LEU A 598 -9.78 -17.31 -5.76
N GLY A 599 -9.48 -18.60 -5.88
CA GLY A 599 -10.46 -19.66 -6.07
C GLY A 599 -11.02 -19.73 -7.51
N ILE A 600 -10.31 -19.16 -8.47
CA ILE A 600 -10.65 -19.25 -9.88
C ILE A 600 -10.02 -20.55 -10.40
N GLU A 601 -10.86 -21.55 -10.66
CA GLU A 601 -10.39 -22.87 -11.08
C GLU A 601 -9.92 -22.88 -12.54
N PRO A 602 -8.80 -23.54 -12.85
CA PRO A 602 -8.31 -23.65 -14.22
C PRO A 602 -9.20 -24.59 -15.06
N THR A 603 -9.40 -24.23 -16.31
CA THR A 603 -10.07 -25.08 -17.32
C THR A 603 -9.14 -25.25 -18.49
N TYR A 604 -8.51 -26.41 -18.59
CA TYR A 604 -7.50 -26.70 -19.63
C TYR A 604 -8.15 -27.17 -20.93
N SER A 605 -7.67 -26.62 -22.06
CA SER A 605 -7.96 -27.16 -23.39
C SER A 605 -7.14 -28.47 -23.63
N ALA A 606 -7.55 -29.26 -24.62
CA ALA A 606 -6.86 -30.52 -24.95
C ALA A 606 -5.39 -30.29 -25.32
N ASP A 607 -5.05 -29.17 -25.95
CA ASP A 607 -3.68 -28.81 -26.32
C ASP A 607 -2.85 -28.32 -25.13
N GLU A 608 -3.50 -27.75 -24.12
CA GLU A 608 -2.87 -27.29 -22.87
C GLU A 608 -2.62 -28.42 -21.89
N LEU A 609 -3.39 -29.52 -21.96
CA LEU A 609 -3.21 -30.71 -21.14
C LEU A 609 -1.85 -31.37 -21.36
N VAL A 610 -1.19 -31.12 -22.48
CA VAL A 610 0.19 -31.55 -22.73
C VAL A 610 1.15 -30.57 -22.08
N GLY A 611 1.36 -30.70 -20.75
CA GLY A 611 2.23 -29.84 -19.93
C GLY A 611 1.48 -28.90 -18.97
N ALA A 612 0.16 -29.05 -18.84
CA ALA A 612 -0.61 -28.34 -17.81
C ALA A 612 -0.15 -28.72 -16.40
N ASP A 613 -0.18 -27.75 -15.51
CA ASP A 613 0.10 -27.99 -14.10
C ASP A 613 -1.08 -28.73 -13.44
N HIS A 614 -0.83 -29.91 -12.89
CA HIS A 614 -1.81 -30.72 -12.18
C HIS A 614 -1.45 -30.83 -10.70
N THR A 615 -2.44 -30.90 -9.85
CA THR A 615 -2.23 -31.15 -8.41
C THR A 615 -1.87 -32.61 -8.20
N VAL A 616 -0.71 -32.84 -7.61
CA VAL A 616 -0.25 -34.19 -7.25
C VAL A 616 -1.17 -34.78 -6.19
N PRO A 617 -1.86 -35.92 -6.43
CA PRO A 617 -2.68 -36.53 -5.41
C PRO A 617 -1.80 -37.08 -4.27
N ASN A 618 -2.30 -36.96 -3.04
CA ASN A 618 -1.66 -37.61 -1.90
C ASN A 618 -1.91 -39.11 -1.97
N VAL A 619 -0.84 -39.87 -2.10
CA VAL A 619 -0.86 -41.33 -2.16
C VAL A 619 -0.07 -41.99 -1.02
N VAL A 620 0.42 -41.19 -0.04
CA VAL A 620 1.08 -41.72 1.16
C VAL A 620 0.08 -42.55 1.96
N GLY A 621 0.50 -43.72 2.39
CA GLY A 621 -0.34 -44.70 3.10
C GLY A 621 -1.10 -45.69 2.20
N LEU A 622 -1.13 -45.48 0.87
CA LEU A 622 -1.73 -46.41 -0.08
C LEU A 622 -0.75 -47.58 -0.40
N LYS A 623 -1.31 -48.70 -0.83
CA LYS A 623 -0.48 -49.78 -1.41
C LYS A 623 0.12 -49.33 -2.71
N ARG A 624 1.31 -49.88 -3.05
CA ARG A 624 2.06 -49.53 -4.25
C ARG A 624 1.21 -49.47 -5.52
N ASP A 625 0.41 -50.55 -5.78
CA ASP A 625 -0.37 -50.64 -7.02
C ASP A 625 -1.58 -49.69 -7.01
N GLU A 626 -2.17 -49.42 -5.84
CA GLU A 626 -3.25 -48.43 -5.67
C GLU A 626 -2.73 -47.00 -5.89
N ALA A 627 -1.55 -46.71 -5.35
CA ALA A 627 -0.89 -45.41 -5.52
C ALA A 627 -0.53 -45.15 -6.98
N ALA A 628 0.04 -46.14 -7.65
CA ALA A 628 0.38 -46.05 -9.07
C ALA A 628 -0.85 -45.90 -9.97
N ALA A 629 -1.96 -46.58 -9.66
CA ALA A 629 -3.22 -46.45 -10.38
C ALA A 629 -3.82 -45.05 -10.23
N LYS A 630 -3.83 -44.54 -9.00
CA LYS A 630 -4.36 -43.20 -8.68
C LYS A 630 -3.55 -42.10 -9.36
N LEU A 631 -2.21 -42.20 -9.36
CA LEU A 631 -1.35 -41.24 -10.06
C LEU A 631 -1.57 -41.27 -11.56
N LYS A 632 -1.72 -42.49 -12.13
CA LYS A 632 -1.96 -42.67 -13.55
C LYS A 632 -3.31 -42.17 -14.02
N GLU A 633 -4.35 -42.25 -13.16
CA GLU A 633 -5.68 -41.70 -13.42
C GLU A 633 -5.61 -40.15 -13.55
N GLU A 634 -4.76 -39.50 -12.77
CA GLU A 634 -4.49 -38.08 -12.82
C GLU A 634 -3.38 -37.70 -13.84
N GLY A 635 -2.93 -38.61 -14.67
CA GLY A 635 -1.99 -38.35 -15.77
C GLY A 635 -0.51 -38.39 -15.41
N PHE A 636 -0.15 -38.72 -14.16
CA PHE A 636 1.25 -38.79 -13.72
C PHE A 636 1.88 -40.15 -13.97
N SER A 637 3.17 -40.15 -14.29
CA SER A 637 4.02 -41.32 -14.15
C SER A 637 4.59 -41.42 -12.74
N CYS A 638 4.96 -42.61 -12.32
CA CYS A 638 5.63 -42.80 -11.04
C CYS A 638 6.75 -43.84 -11.11
N ARG A 639 7.77 -43.64 -10.27
CA ARG A 639 8.79 -44.64 -9.96
C ARG A 639 8.86 -44.89 -8.46
N THR A 640 9.23 -46.13 -8.09
CA THR A 640 9.32 -46.56 -6.69
C THR A 640 10.75 -46.59 -6.21
N VAL A 641 10.99 -46.28 -4.95
CA VAL A 641 12.26 -46.40 -4.24
C VAL A 641 12.03 -47.22 -2.97
N GLY A 642 12.70 -48.36 -2.84
CA GLY A 642 12.47 -49.35 -1.78
C GLY A 642 11.54 -50.47 -2.20
N ASP A 643 11.45 -51.52 -1.33
CA ASP A 643 10.78 -52.78 -1.61
C ASP A 643 9.53 -53.00 -0.71
N GLY A 644 9.06 -51.98 0.01
CA GLY A 644 7.89 -52.06 0.86
C GLY A 644 6.58 -52.18 0.07
N GLU A 645 5.52 -52.64 0.74
CA GLU A 645 4.19 -52.80 0.12
C GLU A 645 3.37 -51.49 0.12
N THR A 646 3.76 -50.52 0.98
CA THR A 646 2.99 -49.30 1.21
C THR A 646 3.86 -48.06 0.99
N VAL A 647 3.29 -47.02 0.41
CA VAL A 647 3.96 -45.74 0.19
C VAL A 647 4.15 -45.06 1.54
N THR A 648 5.39 -44.87 1.97
CA THR A 648 5.76 -44.18 3.21
C THR A 648 5.97 -42.69 3.01
N ASP A 649 6.39 -42.24 1.82
CA ASP A 649 6.54 -40.83 1.44
C ASP A 649 6.45 -40.69 -0.09
N GLN A 650 6.25 -39.46 -0.58
CA GLN A 650 6.23 -39.14 -2.00
C GLN A 650 6.96 -37.86 -2.30
N THR A 651 7.49 -37.71 -3.51
CA THR A 651 8.08 -36.47 -4.03
C THR A 651 7.62 -36.24 -5.47
N PRO A 652 6.99 -35.09 -5.81
CA PRO A 652 6.55 -34.01 -4.89
C PRO A 652 5.49 -34.44 -3.89
N LEU A 653 5.31 -33.62 -2.83
CA LEU A 653 4.27 -33.89 -1.82
C LEU A 653 2.88 -33.83 -2.43
N GLY A 654 1.92 -34.53 -1.85
CA GLY A 654 0.52 -34.42 -2.20
C GLY A 654 0.04 -32.96 -2.03
N GLY A 655 -0.69 -32.47 -3.02
CA GLY A 655 -1.10 -31.06 -3.10
C GLY A 655 -0.11 -30.16 -3.86
N ALA A 656 1.10 -30.64 -4.20
CA ALA A 656 2.01 -29.87 -5.06
C ALA A 656 1.44 -29.76 -6.49
N ILE A 657 1.63 -28.60 -7.10
CA ILE A 657 1.21 -28.34 -8.49
C ILE A 657 2.42 -28.54 -9.40
N VAL A 658 2.34 -29.52 -10.29
CA VAL A 658 3.42 -29.90 -11.23
C VAL A 658 2.83 -30.23 -12.59
N PRO A 659 3.64 -30.19 -13.69
CA PRO A 659 3.19 -30.64 -15.01
C PRO A 659 2.68 -32.07 -14.98
N ASN A 660 1.62 -32.38 -15.73
CA ASN A 660 0.99 -33.71 -15.76
C ASN A 660 1.91 -34.80 -16.28
N ASN A 661 3.02 -34.46 -16.94
CA ASN A 661 4.06 -35.39 -17.37
C ASN A 661 5.18 -35.60 -16.34
N ALA A 662 5.04 -35.02 -15.14
CA ALA A 662 6.01 -35.18 -14.06
C ALA A 662 6.05 -36.65 -13.59
N GLU A 663 7.23 -37.11 -13.26
CA GLU A 663 7.42 -38.42 -12.62
C GLU A 663 7.37 -38.27 -11.10
N ILE A 664 6.40 -38.90 -10.46
CA ILE A 664 6.25 -38.88 -8.99
C ILE A 664 7.10 -40.01 -8.39
N ILE A 665 7.97 -39.67 -7.44
CA ILE A 665 8.79 -40.67 -6.73
C ILE A 665 7.99 -41.13 -5.49
N LEU A 666 7.79 -42.47 -5.42
CA LEU A 666 7.14 -43.11 -4.28
C LEU A 666 8.17 -43.85 -3.45
N TYR A 667 8.29 -43.53 -2.18
CA TYR A 667 9.16 -44.20 -1.23
C TYR A 667 8.39 -45.33 -0.53
N LEU A 668 8.91 -46.55 -0.65
CA LEU A 668 8.31 -47.78 -0.08
C LEU A 668 9.17 -48.26 1.08
N GLY A 669 9.14 -47.58 2.21
CA GLY A 669 9.97 -47.87 3.38
C GLY A 669 11.44 -47.43 3.25
N ALA A 670 11.86 -46.90 2.12
CA ALA A 670 13.15 -46.25 1.96
C ALA A 670 13.08 -44.82 2.56
N GLU A 671 14.18 -44.37 3.15
CA GLU A 671 14.29 -42.94 3.56
C GLU A 671 14.29 -42.07 2.32
N LYS A 672 13.59 -40.91 2.43
CA LYS A 672 13.59 -39.89 1.39
C LYS A 672 15.03 -39.40 1.17
N SER A 673 15.46 -39.40 -0.08
CA SER A 673 16.79 -38.89 -0.41
C SER A 673 16.89 -37.42 0.08
N THR A 674 17.88 -37.17 0.91
CA THR A 674 18.28 -35.82 1.31
C THR A 674 19.32 -35.24 0.35
N GLU A 675 19.51 -35.87 -0.82
CA GLU A 675 20.42 -35.34 -1.84
C GLU A 675 19.92 -33.95 -2.27
N LEU A 676 20.82 -33.01 -2.14
CA LEU A 676 20.64 -31.65 -2.65
C LEU A 676 21.06 -31.66 -4.13
N CYS A 677 20.22 -31.05 -4.95
CA CYS A 677 20.47 -30.83 -6.37
C CYS A 677 20.85 -29.38 -6.60
N ILE A 678 21.83 -29.15 -7.46
CA ILE A 678 22.21 -27.81 -7.87
C ILE A 678 21.28 -27.36 -8.99
N VAL A 679 20.60 -26.22 -8.80
CA VAL A 679 19.69 -25.63 -9.79
C VAL A 679 20.48 -25.15 -11.02
N PRO A 680 20.25 -25.72 -12.21
CA PRO A 680 20.93 -25.26 -13.43
C PRO A 680 20.36 -23.92 -13.91
N ASN A 681 21.17 -23.17 -14.64
CA ASN A 681 20.67 -21.97 -15.35
C ASN A 681 19.98 -22.43 -16.65
N VAL A 682 18.69 -22.13 -16.76
CA VAL A 682 17.86 -22.42 -17.93
C VAL A 682 17.41 -21.18 -18.69
N VAL A 683 17.76 -19.99 -18.21
CA VAL A 683 17.44 -18.73 -18.91
C VAL A 683 18.13 -18.69 -20.28
N GLY A 684 17.37 -18.36 -21.31
CA GLY A 684 17.78 -18.41 -22.71
C GLY A 684 17.54 -19.74 -23.43
N ASP A 685 17.19 -20.78 -22.72
CA ASP A 685 16.92 -22.11 -23.30
C ASP A 685 15.53 -22.18 -23.97
N SER A 686 15.35 -23.11 -24.90
CA SER A 686 14.02 -23.54 -25.34
C SER A 686 13.36 -24.39 -24.24
N ALA A 687 12.04 -24.55 -24.28
CA ALA A 687 11.32 -25.35 -23.29
C ALA A 687 11.84 -26.77 -23.17
N ALA A 688 12.16 -27.43 -24.33
CA ALA A 688 12.75 -28.77 -24.35
C ALA A 688 14.15 -28.82 -23.74
N ALA A 689 14.98 -27.79 -23.96
CA ALA A 689 16.34 -27.75 -23.39
C ALA A 689 16.29 -27.45 -21.87
N ALA A 690 15.44 -26.55 -21.45
CA ALA A 690 15.23 -26.21 -20.03
C ALA A 690 14.71 -27.43 -19.25
N ASN A 691 13.69 -28.12 -19.78
CA ASN A 691 13.15 -29.33 -19.15
C ASN A 691 14.22 -30.40 -19.00
N ARG A 692 15.03 -30.65 -20.05
CA ARG A 692 16.12 -31.64 -19.99
C ARG A 692 17.12 -31.28 -18.91
N LYS A 693 17.61 -30.02 -18.87
CA LYS A 693 18.60 -29.62 -17.86
C LYS A 693 18.09 -29.78 -16.44
N LEU A 694 16.82 -29.41 -16.19
CA LEU A 694 16.20 -29.55 -14.87
C LEU A 694 15.98 -31.00 -14.49
N THR A 695 15.48 -31.83 -15.42
CA THR A 695 15.28 -33.26 -15.20
C THR A 695 16.63 -34.00 -14.97
N ASP A 696 17.66 -33.67 -15.73
CA ASP A 696 19.01 -34.22 -15.55
C ASP A 696 19.62 -33.85 -14.19
N ALA A 697 19.21 -32.67 -13.63
CA ALA A 697 19.57 -32.23 -12.30
C ALA A 697 18.66 -32.80 -11.20
N GLY A 698 17.68 -33.65 -11.51
CA GLY A 698 16.74 -34.23 -10.54
C GLY A 698 15.64 -33.26 -10.09
N LEU A 699 15.36 -32.23 -10.88
CA LEU A 699 14.37 -31.20 -10.63
C LEU A 699 13.18 -31.33 -11.59
N ILE A 700 12.06 -30.70 -11.23
CA ILE A 700 10.82 -30.72 -12.03
C ILE A 700 10.60 -29.34 -12.62
N MET A 701 10.29 -29.23 -13.91
CA MET A 701 9.97 -27.97 -14.56
C MET A 701 8.47 -27.71 -14.53
N SER A 702 8.05 -26.53 -14.04
CA SER A 702 6.73 -25.95 -14.28
C SER A 702 6.86 -24.79 -15.27
N VAL A 703 5.89 -24.63 -16.18
CA VAL A 703 5.99 -23.70 -17.29
C VAL A 703 4.98 -22.56 -17.13
N SER A 704 5.40 -21.32 -17.42
CA SER A 704 4.52 -20.17 -17.52
C SER A 704 4.84 -19.31 -18.75
N GLY A 705 3.88 -18.48 -19.21
CA GLY A 705 4.04 -17.61 -20.37
C GLY A 705 3.82 -18.32 -21.71
N ALA A 706 4.47 -17.86 -22.76
CA ALA A 706 4.28 -18.34 -24.11
C ALA A 706 4.78 -19.79 -24.31
N THR A 707 3.88 -20.75 -24.41
CA THR A 707 4.21 -22.18 -24.59
C THR A 707 3.94 -22.72 -26.00
N GLY A 708 3.18 -22.00 -26.82
CA GLY A 708 2.61 -22.48 -28.08
C GLY A 708 3.30 -22.07 -29.37
N GLY A 709 4.52 -21.58 -29.37
CA GLY A 709 5.23 -21.16 -30.58
C GLY A 709 6.20 -22.20 -31.14
N SER A 710 6.42 -22.21 -32.47
CA SER A 710 7.48 -23.00 -33.06
C SER A 710 8.84 -22.59 -32.51
N SER A 711 9.36 -23.40 -31.73
CA SER A 711 10.62 -23.49 -30.97
C SER A 711 11.78 -22.48 -31.13
N ALA A 712 11.87 -21.68 -32.21
CA ALA A 712 13.03 -20.82 -32.44
C ALA A 712 12.91 -19.45 -31.73
N SER A 713 11.71 -18.95 -31.52
CA SER A 713 11.45 -17.61 -30.93
C SER A 713 11.07 -17.66 -29.46
N VAL A 714 10.65 -18.83 -28.96
CA VAL A 714 10.26 -19.01 -27.54
C VAL A 714 11.48 -19.38 -26.71
N ARG A 715 11.78 -18.56 -25.70
CA ARG A 715 12.93 -18.74 -24.79
C ARG A 715 12.53 -18.53 -23.35
N ALA A 716 13.18 -19.27 -22.44
CA ALA A 716 13.09 -19.02 -21.01
C ALA A 716 13.66 -17.62 -20.68
N ILE A 717 12.88 -16.81 -20.01
CA ILE A 717 13.29 -15.47 -19.60
C ILE A 717 13.56 -15.38 -18.10
N SER A 718 13.00 -16.29 -17.29
CA SER A 718 13.31 -16.42 -15.86
C SER A 718 13.05 -17.82 -15.34
N GLN A 719 13.57 -18.07 -14.15
CA GLN A 719 13.31 -19.26 -13.34
C GLN A 719 13.13 -18.88 -11.87
N SER A 720 12.27 -19.63 -11.14
CA SER A 720 11.92 -19.33 -9.74
C SER A 720 13.08 -19.50 -8.78
N GLU A 721 13.93 -20.50 -9.03
CA GLU A 721 15.09 -20.82 -8.19
C GLU A 721 16.37 -20.21 -8.78
N THR A 722 17.17 -19.59 -7.93
CA THR A 722 18.45 -18.98 -8.38
C THR A 722 19.40 -20.05 -8.88
N PRO A 723 19.99 -19.89 -10.09
CA PRO A 723 21.00 -20.83 -10.59
C PRO A 723 22.17 -20.99 -9.63
N GLY A 724 22.58 -22.23 -9.39
CA GLY A 724 23.66 -22.57 -8.49
C GLY A 724 23.25 -22.78 -7.03
N THR A 725 22.02 -22.56 -6.65
CA THR A 725 21.52 -22.91 -5.32
C THR A 725 21.32 -24.40 -5.15
N GLU A 726 21.50 -24.90 -3.93
CA GLU A 726 21.22 -26.27 -3.56
C GLU A 726 19.78 -26.38 -3.06
N VAL A 727 18.99 -27.23 -3.70
CA VAL A 727 17.58 -27.49 -3.34
C VAL A 727 17.36 -29.02 -3.25
N ALA A 728 16.29 -29.42 -2.58
CA ALA A 728 15.95 -30.83 -2.47
C ALA A 728 15.63 -31.46 -3.86
N ALA A 729 16.02 -32.70 -4.11
CA ALA A 729 15.64 -33.42 -5.31
C ALA A 729 14.11 -33.45 -5.47
N GLY A 730 13.60 -33.21 -6.69
CA GLY A 730 12.19 -33.12 -7.00
C GLY A 730 11.57 -31.74 -6.71
N THR A 731 12.38 -30.72 -6.35
CA THR A 731 11.90 -29.32 -6.26
C THR A 731 11.37 -28.88 -7.61
N VAL A 732 10.20 -28.23 -7.59
CA VAL A 732 9.57 -27.67 -8.79
C VAL A 732 10.20 -26.30 -9.07
N VAL A 733 10.82 -26.17 -10.25
CA VAL A 733 11.37 -24.92 -10.75
C VAL A 733 10.43 -24.38 -11.81
N ARG A 734 9.76 -23.26 -11.52
CA ARG A 734 8.93 -22.58 -12.51
C ARG A 734 9.82 -21.81 -13.47
N VAL A 735 9.63 -22.08 -14.77
CA VAL A 735 10.37 -21.42 -15.85
C VAL A 735 9.39 -20.62 -16.69
N GLN A 736 9.65 -19.32 -16.82
CA GLN A 736 8.83 -18.43 -17.62
C GLN A 736 9.40 -18.31 -19.02
N PHE A 737 8.54 -18.51 -20.03
CA PHE A 737 8.88 -18.40 -21.44
C PHE A 737 8.25 -17.17 -22.08
N SER A 738 8.99 -16.55 -23.01
CA SER A 738 8.52 -15.44 -23.84
C SER A 738 8.82 -15.71 -25.30
N ASP A 739 7.90 -15.33 -26.18
CA ASP A 739 8.08 -15.37 -27.62
C ASP A 739 8.61 -14.04 -28.15
N SER A 740 9.88 -14.00 -28.50
CA SER A 740 10.55 -12.81 -29.03
C SER A 740 10.08 -12.37 -30.42
N SER A 741 9.22 -13.16 -31.09
CA SER A 741 8.62 -12.78 -32.38
C SER A 741 7.46 -11.78 -32.22
N VAL A 742 7.03 -11.49 -30.98
CA VAL A 742 6.02 -10.47 -30.72
C VAL A 742 6.59 -9.08 -31.02
N THR A 743 5.93 -8.36 -31.88
CA THR A 743 6.23 -6.95 -32.21
C THR A 743 4.93 -6.16 -32.05
N ASP A 744 4.93 -5.21 -31.10
CA ASP A 744 3.87 -4.25 -30.87
C ASP A 744 3.96 -3.08 -31.84
#